data_7e8234e54c09476002fcee74b5d6826b
#
_entry.id   7e8234e54c09476002fcee74b5d6826b
#
_cell.length_a   1.000
_cell.length_b   1.000
_cell.length_c   1.000
_cell.angle_alpha   90.00
_cell.angle_beta   90.00
_cell.angle_gamma   90.00
#
_symmetry.space_group_name_H-M   'P 1'
#
loop_
_entity.id
_entity.type
_entity.pdbx_description
1 polymer ?
#
loop_
_entity_poly.entity_id
_entity_poly.type
_entity_poly.pdbx_seq_one_letter_code
_entity_poly.pdbx_strand_id
1 'polypeptide(L)'
;MAQNIPELYGSLVFNDKVMRSKLPKDMYKALKKTIESGTHLELDVANSVAVAMKEWATENGATHYTHWFQPMTNVTAEKHDSFISPTGDGQVIMDFSGKELVKGEPDASSFPSGGLRATFEARGYTAWDPTSPAFIKDGTLYIPTAFCSYSGEALDKKTPLLRSMQTLDKEATKLLHIIGNKDVKHVNTTVGPEQEYFLVDKELYKQRKDLVFCGRTLIGAPAPKGQEMEDHYFGALKPRVAAYMHDLDVELWKLGIPAKTKHNEVAPAQHELAPVFDTTNVAVDHNQLTMEVMKKVADKHGLVCLLHEKPFEGINGSGKHNNWSMITDTGVNILDPGKTPAENTQFLIFLTAVIKAVDEYADVLRISVASAGNDHRLGANEAPPAVVSVFLGDELTEVLKSIENDEYFAGSRAVQMDIGAKVLPHFVKDNTDRNRTSPFAFTGNKFEFRMLGSEASVANPNSILNTAVAECVHQFAERLKDVPEDKMEDAIHELIKKTIIDHKRVIFNGNGYTDEWIEEATKRGLFNLKSTPDALPQWIADKNIELFTKYHIFTKEEIESRYEIWLESYSKILNIESNTMVEMVQKDFLPSVFAYIDKVAATAVAKKSVVSDVSTASEGKLIKELSQLADEISTGLETLKADTAKALATEDPLANAKAYQTVVLSDMDELRKSVDAAETLIPDALLPYPTYDKLLFSV
;
A
#
# COMPACT_ATOMS: atom_id res chain seq x y z
N MET A 1 -21.83 -18.23 -22.81
CA MET A 1 -22.15 -16.99 -23.56
C MET A 1 -21.04 -16.00 -23.25
N ALA A 2 -20.57 -15.23 -24.24
CA ALA A 2 -19.60 -14.16 -23.96
C ALA A 2 -20.25 -13.13 -23.03
N GLN A 3 -19.55 -12.77 -21.95
CA GLN A 3 -20.03 -11.73 -21.02
C GLN A 3 -20.00 -10.37 -21.73
N ASN A 4 -21.11 -9.63 -21.66
CA ASN A 4 -21.15 -8.24 -22.14
C ASN A 4 -20.50 -7.32 -21.09
N ILE A 5 -19.20 -7.10 -21.18
CA ILE A 5 -18.43 -6.32 -20.20
C ILE A 5 -18.99 -4.91 -19.99
N PRO A 6 -19.38 -4.13 -21.03
CA PRO A 6 -20.00 -2.82 -20.82
C PRO A 6 -21.29 -2.83 -19.99
N GLU A 7 -22.06 -3.90 -20.02
CA GLU A 7 -23.27 -4.05 -19.17
C GLU A 7 -22.93 -4.54 -17.77
N LEU A 8 -21.88 -5.36 -17.66
CA LEU A 8 -21.39 -5.91 -16.40
C LEU A 8 -20.73 -4.86 -15.52
N TYR A 9 -19.98 -3.92 -16.13
CA TYR A 9 -19.19 -2.93 -15.42
C TYR A 9 -20.06 -2.01 -14.56
N GLY A 10 -19.78 -1.98 -13.25
CA GLY A 10 -20.53 -1.19 -12.27
C GLY A 10 -21.96 -1.67 -12.04
N SER A 11 -22.32 -2.91 -12.44
CA SER A 11 -23.67 -3.46 -12.25
C SER A 11 -24.09 -3.56 -10.77
N LEU A 12 -23.11 -3.67 -9.86
CA LEU A 12 -23.31 -3.74 -8.40
C LEU A 12 -22.91 -2.44 -7.70
N VAL A 13 -22.92 -1.29 -8.40
CA VAL A 13 -22.57 0.02 -7.85
C VAL A 13 -23.74 0.98 -7.98
N PHE A 14 -24.04 1.70 -6.90
CA PHE A 14 -25.01 2.81 -6.90
C PHE A 14 -24.36 4.04 -7.55
N ASN A 15 -24.10 3.92 -8.85
CA ASN A 15 -23.39 4.91 -9.66
C ASN A 15 -24.33 6.00 -10.19
N ASP A 16 -23.77 6.96 -10.91
CA ASP A 16 -24.51 8.10 -11.48
C ASP A 16 -25.70 7.67 -12.35
N LYS A 17 -25.57 6.59 -13.13
CA LYS A 17 -26.66 6.04 -13.95
C LYS A 17 -27.81 5.52 -13.07
N VAL A 18 -27.50 4.82 -12.00
CA VAL A 18 -28.50 4.33 -11.03
C VAL A 18 -29.14 5.48 -10.28
N MET A 19 -28.35 6.44 -9.79
CA MET A 19 -28.84 7.64 -9.12
C MET A 19 -29.86 8.40 -9.99
N ARG A 20 -29.53 8.64 -11.26
CA ARG A 20 -30.43 9.31 -12.22
C ARG A 20 -31.74 8.56 -12.46
N SER A 21 -31.70 7.23 -12.42
CA SER A 21 -32.89 6.40 -12.67
C SER A 21 -33.79 6.23 -11.46
N LYS A 22 -33.24 6.30 -10.24
CA LYS A 22 -33.91 6.00 -8.98
C LYS A 22 -34.32 7.23 -8.16
N LEU A 23 -33.59 8.35 -8.32
CA LEU A 23 -33.87 9.57 -7.55
C LEU A 23 -34.80 10.53 -8.30
N PRO A 24 -35.69 11.25 -7.60
CA PRO A 24 -36.35 12.41 -8.14
C PRO A 24 -35.33 13.43 -8.65
N LYS A 25 -35.63 14.13 -9.73
CA LYS A 25 -34.70 14.99 -10.46
C LYS A 25 -34.06 16.11 -9.61
N ASP A 26 -34.80 16.68 -8.69
CA ASP A 26 -34.35 17.68 -7.73
C ASP A 26 -33.42 17.10 -6.66
N MET A 27 -33.75 15.92 -6.13
CA MET A 27 -32.93 15.20 -5.15
C MET A 27 -31.59 14.73 -5.78
N TYR A 28 -31.65 14.24 -7.03
CA TYR A 28 -30.42 13.92 -7.77
C TYR A 28 -29.51 15.15 -7.93
N LYS A 29 -30.07 16.30 -8.33
CA LYS A 29 -29.30 17.55 -8.47
C LYS A 29 -28.70 18.03 -7.14
N ALA A 30 -29.47 17.91 -6.06
CA ALA A 30 -28.99 18.30 -4.72
C ALA A 30 -27.83 17.38 -4.26
N LEU A 31 -27.97 16.07 -4.45
CA LEU A 31 -26.90 15.11 -4.15
C LEU A 31 -25.64 15.38 -4.99
N LYS A 32 -25.80 15.61 -6.30
CA LYS A 32 -24.66 15.96 -7.19
C LYS A 32 -23.95 17.23 -6.75
N LYS A 33 -24.70 18.25 -6.33
CA LYS A 33 -24.10 19.47 -5.77
C LYS A 33 -23.29 19.19 -4.51
N THR A 34 -23.79 18.34 -3.61
CA THR A 34 -23.03 17.93 -2.43
C THR A 34 -21.72 17.22 -2.83
N ILE A 35 -21.79 16.27 -3.77
CA ILE A 35 -20.62 15.52 -4.25
C ILE A 35 -19.58 16.43 -4.92
N GLU A 36 -20.03 17.36 -5.78
CA GLU A 36 -19.17 18.21 -6.60
C GLU A 36 -18.60 19.43 -5.86
N SER A 37 -19.36 19.97 -4.91
CA SER A 37 -19.03 21.25 -4.24
C SER A 37 -18.78 21.12 -2.74
N GLY A 38 -18.82 19.90 -2.17
CA GLY A 38 -18.61 19.66 -0.74
C GLY A 38 -19.65 20.35 0.17
N THR A 39 -20.85 20.66 -0.36
CA THR A 39 -21.91 21.30 0.43
C THR A 39 -22.58 20.31 1.38
N HIS A 40 -23.09 20.82 2.50
CA HIS A 40 -23.82 20.00 3.46
C HIS A 40 -25.00 19.28 2.81
N LEU A 41 -25.23 18.02 3.18
CA LEU A 41 -26.34 17.20 2.73
C LEU A 41 -27.55 17.42 3.63
N GLU A 42 -28.64 17.90 3.05
CA GLU A 42 -29.91 18.07 3.76
C GLU A 42 -30.57 16.71 4.07
N LEU A 43 -31.25 16.61 5.23
CA LEU A 43 -31.85 15.34 5.69
C LEU A 43 -32.91 14.80 4.71
N ASP A 44 -33.67 15.67 4.06
CA ASP A 44 -34.68 15.27 3.07
C ASP A 44 -34.04 14.63 1.84
N VAL A 45 -32.88 15.14 1.41
CA VAL A 45 -32.08 14.53 0.34
C VAL A 45 -31.59 13.16 0.80
N ALA A 46 -31.03 13.07 2.02
CA ALA A 46 -30.55 11.80 2.59
C ALA A 46 -31.67 10.76 2.69
N ASN A 47 -32.89 11.14 3.11
CA ASN A 47 -34.05 10.23 3.14
C ASN A 47 -34.40 9.71 1.74
N SER A 48 -34.43 10.59 0.74
CA SER A 48 -34.69 10.18 -0.64
C SER A 48 -33.62 9.24 -1.20
N VAL A 49 -32.36 9.51 -0.88
CA VAL A 49 -31.23 8.66 -1.29
C VAL A 49 -31.30 7.30 -0.59
N ALA A 50 -31.61 7.27 0.71
CA ALA A 50 -31.71 6.02 1.47
C ALA A 50 -32.79 5.09 0.90
N VAL A 51 -33.98 5.62 0.60
CA VAL A 51 -35.06 4.85 -0.05
C VAL A 51 -34.60 4.30 -1.39
N ALA A 52 -34.01 5.14 -2.24
CA ALA A 52 -33.54 4.74 -3.56
C ALA A 52 -32.41 3.67 -3.48
N MET A 53 -31.47 3.82 -2.54
CA MET A 53 -30.40 2.83 -2.30
C MET A 53 -30.99 1.49 -1.84
N LYS A 54 -31.91 1.51 -0.89
CA LYS A 54 -32.56 0.29 -0.38
C LYS A 54 -33.33 -0.43 -1.50
N GLU A 55 -34.15 0.29 -2.27
CA GLU A 55 -34.90 -0.29 -3.37
C GLU A 55 -33.97 -0.93 -4.39
N TRP A 56 -32.95 -0.19 -4.83
CA TRP A 56 -31.95 -0.71 -5.74
C TRP A 56 -31.20 -1.93 -5.16
N ALA A 57 -30.81 -1.88 -3.88
CA ALA A 57 -30.09 -2.96 -3.22
C ALA A 57 -30.96 -4.23 -3.11
N THR A 58 -32.24 -4.09 -2.71
CA THR A 58 -33.14 -5.24 -2.59
C THR A 58 -33.53 -5.83 -3.95
N GLU A 59 -33.68 -5.02 -5.00
CA GLU A 59 -33.86 -5.49 -6.39
C GLU A 59 -32.66 -6.32 -6.86
N ASN A 60 -31.45 -6.06 -6.34
CA ASN A 60 -30.23 -6.81 -6.61
C ASN A 60 -29.93 -7.89 -5.55
N GLY A 61 -30.91 -8.24 -4.70
CA GLY A 61 -30.84 -9.36 -3.79
C GLY A 61 -30.20 -9.05 -2.42
N ALA A 62 -29.92 -7.80 -2.10
CA ALA A 62 -29.41 -7.44 -0.79
C ALA A 62 -30.51 -7.51 0.30
N THR A 63 -30.16 -8.03 1.46
CA THR A 63 -31.05 -8.14 2.63
C THR A 63 -30.52 -7.33 3.82
N HIS A 64 -29.28 -6.92 3.76
CA HIS A 64 -28.56 -6.19 4.80
C HIS A 64 -27.86 -4.98 4.22
N TYR A 65 -27.46 -4.05 5.11
CA TYR A 65 -26.54 -2.97 4.81
C TYR A 65 -25.41 -2.92 5.84
N THR A 66 -24.31 -2.28 5.48
CA THR A 66 -23.19 -2.03 6.40
C THR A 66 -22.57 -0.67 6.14
N HIS A 67 -22.20 0.02 7.20
CA HIS A 67 -21.29 1.16 7.12
C HIS A 67 -19.87 0.63 7.03
N TRP A 68 -19.28 0.75 5.84
CA TRP A 68 -17.98 0.23 5.50
C TRP A 68 -16.93 1.33 5.63
N PHE A 69 -15.88 1.08 6.42
CA PHE A 69 -14.85 2.07 6.66
C PHE A 69 -13.44 1.44 6.75
N GLN A 70 -12.41 2.28 6.75
CA GLN A 70 -11.00 1.90 6.79
C GLN A 70 -10.43 2.25 8.18
N PRO A 71 -10.36 1.31 9.12
CA PRO A 71 -9.85 1.54 10.47
C PRO A 71 -8.34 1.83 10.44
N MET A 72 -7.78 2.37 11.53
CA MET A 72 -6.34 2.61 11.64
C MET A 72 -5.50 1.33 11.54
N THR A 73 -6.05 0.21 11.98
CA THR A 73 -5.47 -1.14 11.83
C THR A 73 -6.39 -2.00 10.97
N ASN A 74 -5.83 -3.02 10.30
CA ASN A 74 -6.56 -3.89 9.37
C ASN A 74 -6.95 -3.18 8.04
N VAL A 75 -7.57 -3.94 7.14
CA VAL A 75 -7.90 -3.47 5.77
C VAL A 75 -9.19 -2.67 5.80
N THR A 76 -10.30 -3.28 6.23
CA THR A 76 -11.64 -2.70 6.29
C THR A 76 -12.37 -3.15 7.54
N ALA A 77 -13.43 -2.43 7.92
CA ALA A 77 -14.32 -2.77 9.00
C ALA A 77 -15.78 -2.66 8.57
N GLU A 78 -16.64 -3.55 9.06
CA GLU A 78 -18.04 -3.65 8.70
C GLU A 78 -18.86 -4.23 9.85
N LYS A 79 -20.13 -3.81 9.94
CA LYS A 79 -21.15 -4.37 10.84
C LYS A 79 -22.47 -4.43 10.10
N HIS A 80 -22.95 -5.64 9.84
CA HIS A 80 -24.13 -5.85 9.02
C HIS A 80 -25.41 -5.72 9.83
N ASP A 81 -26.29 -4.82 9.41
CA ASP A 81 -27.65 -4.65 9.93
C ASP A 81 -28.68 -5.03 8.86
N SER A 82 -29.74 -5.74 9.23
CA SER A 82 -30.81 -6.10 8.32
C SER A 82 -31.71 -4.93 8.02
N PHE A 83 -32.29 -4.86 6.82
CA PHE A 83 -33.33 -3.90 6.47
C PHE A 83 -34.68 -4.17 7.14
N ILE A 84 -34.84 -5.27 7.89
CA ILE A 84 -36.14 -5.62 8.48
C ILE A 84 -36.54 -4.70 9.63
N SER A 85 -37.79 -4.21 9.60
CA SER A 85 -38.44 -3.48 10.69
C SER A 85 -39.75 -4.20 11.07
N PRO A 86 -39.90 -4.67 12.31
CA PRO A 86 -41.16 -5.32 12.77
C PRO A 86 -42.35 -4.36 12.76
N THR A 87 -43.50 -4.80 12.21
CA THR A 87 -44.74 -4.00 12.14
C THR A 87 -45.65 -4.16 13.36
N GLY A 88 -45.26 -5.03 14.32
CA GLY A 88 -46.00 -5.27 15.57
C GLY A 88 -47.13 -6.29 15.46
N ASP A 89 -47.46 -6.77 14.28
CA ASP A 89 -48.47 -7.81 13.99
C ASP A 89 -47.90 -9.18 13.64
N GLY A 90 -46.58 -9.35 13.91
CA GLY A 90 -45.85 -10.57 13.55
C GLY A 90 -45.29 -10.56 12.13
N GLN A 91 -45.38 -9.45 11.43
CA GLN A 91 -44.78 -9.25 10.09
C GLN A 91 -43.60 -8.27 10.16
N VAL A 92 -42.90 -8.14 9.03
CA VAL A 92 -41.78 -7.19 8.87
C VAL A 92 -41.92 -6.47 7.54
N ILE A 93 -41.41 -5.24 7.51
CA ILE A 93 -41.16 -4.49 6.28
C ILE A 93 -39.67 -4.33 6.08
N MET A 94 -39.26 -4.01 4.86
CA MET A 94 -37.89 -3.60 4.56
C MET A 94 -37.83 -2.08 4.59
N ASP A 95 -37.08 -1.53 5.55
CA ASP A 95 -36.95 -0.10 5.77
C ASP A 95 -35.49 0.34 5.87
N PHE A 96 -35.19 1.56 5.47
CA PHE A 96 -33.89 2.19 5.60
C PHE A 96 -34.05 3.71 5.47
N SER A 97 -33.75 4.41 6.53
CA SER A 97 -33.95 5.85 6.65
C SER A 97 -32.69 6.65 6.30
N GLY A 98 -32.86 7.93 5.97
CA GLY A 98 -31.73 8.84 5.81
C GLY A 98 -30.88 8.99 7.07
N LYS A 99 -31.47 8.84 8.25
CA LYS A 99 -30.73 8.83 9.52
C LYS A 99 -29.78 7.63 9.59
N GLU A 100 -30.25 6.45 9.18
CA GLU A 100 -29.41 5.23 9.12
C GLU A 100 -28.37 5.30 8.00
N LEU A 101 -28.66 5.98 6.88
CA LEU A 101 -27.69 6.22 5.82
C LEU A 101 -26.55 7.11 6.31
N VAL A 102 -26.86 8.28 6.89
CA VAL A 102 -25.83 9.29 7.17
C VAL A 102 -24.99 8.97 8.39
N LYS A 103 -25.49 8.17 9.36
CA LYS A 103 -24.79 7.92 10.62
C LYS A 103 -25.06 6.53 11.15
N GLY A 104 -23.97 5.82 11.51
CA GLY A 104 -24.00 4.62 12.32
C GLY A 104 -23.36 4.87 13.69
N GLU A 105 -23.62 3.97 14.63
CA GLU A 105 -23.08 4.03 16.00
C GLU A 105 -22.39 2.68 16.37
N PRO A 106 -21.23 2.35 15.75
CA PRO A 106 -20.50 1.13 16.08
C PRO A 106 -19.84 1.25 17.46
N ASP A 107 -19.54 0.11 18.07
CA ASP A 107 -18.73 0.04 19.27
C ASP A 107 -17.26 0.36 18.96
N ALA A 108 -16.81 1.54 19.38
CA ALA A 108 -15.45 2.00 19.16
C ALA A 108 -14.44 1.39 20.15
N SER A 109 -14.88 0.70 21.22
CA SER A 109 -13.97 0.07 22.20
C SER A 109 -13.15 -1.07 21.61
N SER A 110 -13.63 -1.67 20.51
CA SER A 110 -12.94 -2.73 19.77
C SER A 110 -11.88 -2.26 18.77
N PHE A 111 -11.72 -0.95 18.63
CA PHE A 111 -10.73 -0.35 17.74
C PHE A 111 -9.63 0.39 18.51
N PRO A 112 -8.36 0.32 18.06
CA PRO A 112 -7.27 1.02 18.71
C PRO A 112 -7.49 2.54 18.67
N SER A 113 -7.21 3.22 19.77
CA SER A 113 -7.42 4.66 19.91
C SER A 113 -6.18 5.45 20.35
N GLY A 114 -5.09 4.76 20.73
CA GLY A 114 -3.85 5.42 21.17
C GLY A 114 -4.06 6.50 22.21
N GLY A 115 -4.85 6.22 23.24
CA GLY A 115 -5.15 7.17 24.30
C GLY A 115 -6.23 8.22 24.00
N LEU A 116 -6.77 8.30 22.78
CA LEU A 116 -7.86 9.24 22.44
C LEU A 116 -9.14 9.06 23.23
N ARG A 117 -9.34 7.87 23.80
CA ARG A 117 -10.54 7.52 24.54
C ARG A 117 -10.19 6.89 25.89
N ALA A 118 -11.02 7.14 26.89
CA ALA A 118 -10.99 6.34 28.11
C ALA A 118 -11.52 4.92 27.82
N THR A 119 -11.02 3.92 28.52
CA THR A 119 -11.35 2.50 28.31
C THR A 119 -12.84 2.17 28.48
N PHE A 120 -13.61 3.01 29.19
CA PHE A 120 -15.06 2.84 29.38
C PHE A 120 -15.90 3.49 28.27
N GLU A 121 -15.31 4.28 27.38
CA GLU A 121 -16.03 4.90 26.27
C GLU A 121 -16.14 3.90 25.12
N ALA A 122 -17.35 3.46 24.83
CA ALA A 122 -17.61 2.47 23.80
C ALA A 122 -18.15 3.08 22.50
N ARG A 123 -18.83 4.25 22.55
CA ARG A 123 -19.52 4.82 21.38
C ARG A 123 -18.54 5.47 20.41
N GLY A 124 -18.70 5.14 19.12
CA GLY A 124 -18.13 5.88 17.98
C GLY A 124 -19.20 6.16 16.95
N TYR A 125 -18.84 6.88 15.90
CA TYR A 125 -19.75 7.22 14.82
C TYR A 125 -19.12 6.92 13.47
N THR A 126 -19.94 6.34 12.56
CA THR A 126 -19.65 6.33 11.13
C THR A 126 -20.43 7.46 10.46
N ALA A 127 -19.83 8.12 9.49
CA ALA A 127 -20.46 9.19 8.71
C ALA A 127 -20.39 8.85 7.22
N TRP A 128 -21.53 8.84 6.54
CA TRP A 128 -21.58 8.55 5.11
C TRP A 128 -20.71 9.51 4.30
N ASP A 129 -19.92 8.95 3.39
CA ASP A 129 -19.19 9.70 2.39
C ASP A 129 -19.92 9.62 1.03
N PRO A 130 -20.65 10.66 0.63
CA PRO A 130 -21.36 10.67 -0.65
C PRO A 130 -20.44 10.76 -1.88
N THR A 131 -19.16 11.06 -1.69
CA THR A 131 -18.16 11.16 -2.79
C THR A 131 -17.63 9.82 -3.23
N SER A 132 -17.90 8.75 -2.47
CA SER A 132 -17.59 7.37 -2.84
C SER A 132 -18.89 6.56 -3.02
N PRO A 133 -19.09 5.90 -4.17
CA PRO A 133 -20.35 5.22 -4.45
C PRO A 133 -20.54 3.98 -3.58
N ALA A 134 -21.78 3.80 -3.08
CA ALA A 134 -22.18 2.57 -2.40
C ALA A 134 -22.23 1.40 -3.40
N PHE A 135 -22.02 0.17 -2.91
CA PHE A 135 -21.96 -1.02 -3.75
C PHE A 135 -22.59 -2.23 -3.05
N ILE A 136 -22.91 -3.27 -3.82
CA ILE A 136 -23.43 -4.52 -3.29
C ILE A 136 -22.35 -5.61 -3.38
N LYS A 137 -22.10 -6.27 -2.26
CA LYS A 137 -21.22 -7.42 -2.14
C LYS A 137 -21.89 -8.45 -1.22
N ASP A 138 -21.90 -9.71 -1.61
CA ASP A 138 -22.40 -10.82 -0.78
C ASP A 138 -23.84 -10.63 -0.21
N GLY A 139 -24.75 -10.05 -0.99
CA GLY A 139 -26.12 -9.80 -0.54
C GLY A 139 -26.27 -8.69 0.51
N THR A 140 -25.28 -7.83 0.63
CA THR A 140 -25.26 -6.66 1.52
C THR A 140 -24.97 -5.40 0.75
N LEU A 141 -25.64 -4.30 1.10
CA LEU A 141 -25.35 -2.94 0.64
C LEU A 141 -24.19 -2.38 1.49
N TYR A 142 -23.08 -2.06 0.86
CA TYR A 142 -21.90 -1.43 1.47
C TYR A 142 -21.92 0.06 1.25
N ILE A 143 -21.89 0.83 2.31
CA ILE A 143 -21.96 2.28 2.31
C ILE A 143 -20.61 2.81 2.78
N PRO A 144 -19.80 3.43 1.90
CA PRO A 144 -18.52 4.01 2.30
C PRO A 144 -18.71 5.12 3.34
N THR A 145 -17.95 5.03 4.44
CA THR A 145 -18.06 5.98 5.56
C THR A 145 -16.70 6.38 6.11
N ALA A 146 -16.65 7.52 6.78
CA ALA A 146 -15.64 7.89 7.74
C ALA A 146 -15.99 7.32 9.12
N PHE A 147 -15.00 7.20 10.01
CA PHE A 147 -15.20 6.71 11.38
C PHE A 147 -14.48 7.60 12.39
N CYS A 148 -15.21 8.03 13.43
CA CYS A 148 -14.67 8.88 14.48
C CYS A 148 -15.08 8.41 15.88
N SER A 149 -14.37 8.91 16.90
CA SER A 149 -14.69 8.73 18.31
C SER A 149 -15.99 9.46 18.70
N TYR A 150 -16.44 9.27 19.93
CA TYR A 150 -17.57 10.02 20.50
C TYR A 150 -17.35 11.54 20.50
N SER A 151 -16.12 11.97 20.72
CA SER A 151 -15.70 13.39 20.75
C SER A 151 -15.33 13.95 19.36
N GLY A 152 -15.28 13.10 18.34
CA GLY A 152 -15.13 13.53 16.94
C GLY A 152 -13.72 13.35 16.34
N GLU A 153 -12.76 12.80 17.10
CA GLU A 153 -11.43 12.50 16.56
C GLU A 153 -11.51 11.38 15.51
N ALA A 154 -10.77 11.55 14.42
CA ALA A 154 -10.69 10.56 13.36
C ALA A 154 -10.00 9.28 13.84
N LEU A 155 -10.70 8.15 13.78
CA LEU A 155 -10.22 6.81 14.11
C LEU A 155 -10.03 5.95 12.85
N ASP A 156 -9.98 6.58 11.69
CA ASP A 156 -9.89 5.95 10.38
C ASP A 156 -8.76 6.54 9.52
N LYS A 157 -8.60 5.99 8.32
CA LYS A 157 -7.65 6.46 7.30
C LYS A 157 -8.30 7.38 6.28
N LYS A 158 -9.63 7.36 6.14
CA LYS A 158 -10.37 8.11 5.12
C LYS A 158 -10.54 9.58 5.48
N THR A 159 -10.83 9.89 6.73
CA THR A 159 -11.02 11.28 7.18
C THR A 159 -9.81 12.16 6.90
N PRO A 160 -8.57 11.77 7.27
CA PRO A 160 -7.39 12.56 6.90
C PRO A 160 -7.19 12.69 5.38
N LEU A 161 -7.52 11.64 4.61
CA LEU A 161 -7.44 11.68 3.16
C LEU A 161 -8.37 12.75 2.57
N LEU A 162 -9.64 12.75 2.95
CA LEU A 162 -10.63 13.76 2.50
C LEU A 162 -10.20 15.17 2.87
N ARG A 163 -9.73 15.38 4.11
CA ARG A 163 -9.19 16.67 4.57
C ARG A 163 -8.00 17.13 3.71
N SER A 164 -7.09 16.23 3.37
CA SER A 164 -5.91 16.53 2.55
C SER A 164 -6.27 16.88 1.10
N MET A 165 -7.22 16.15 0.52
CA MET A 165 -7.73 16.43 -0.84
C MET A 165 -8.36 17.81 -0.92
N GLN A 166 -9.23 18.17 0.05
CA GLN A 166 -9.85 19.49 0.13
C GLN A 166 -8.82 20.61 0.31
N THR A 167 -7.79 20.38 1.10
CA THR A 167 -6.71 21.34 1.32
C THR A 167 -5.93 21.58 0.03
N LEU A 168 -5.54 20.51 -0.68
CA LEU A 168 -4.81 20.64 -1.93
C LEU A 168 -5.68 21.28 -3.04
N ASP A 169 -6.96 20.91 -3.15
CA ASP A 169 -7.90 21.56 -4.06
C ASP A 169 -7.91 23.09 -3.86
N LYS A 170 -8.10 23.53 -2.63
CA LYS A 170 -8.14 24.95 -2.27
C LYS A 170 -6.86 25.68 -2.65
N GLU A 171 -5.70 25.17 -2.26
CA GLU A 171 -4.43 25.85 -2.47
C GLU A 171 -3.99 25.80 -3.95
N ALA A 172 -4.21 24.68 -4.64
CA ALA A 172 -3.89 24.53 -6.06
C ALA A 172 -4.80 25.43 -6.93
N THR A 173 -6.09 25.47 -6.66
CA THR A 173 -7.03 26.36 -7.37
C THR A 173 -6.65 27.83 -7.16
N LYS A 174 -6.28 28.22 -5.92
CA LYS A 174 -5.79 29.57 -5.62
C LYS A 174 -4.54 29.91 -6.45
N LEU A 175 -3.55 29.04 -6.50
CA LEU A 175 -2.34 29.27 -7.30
C LEU A 175 -2.65 29.36 -8.80
N LEU A 176 -3.50 28.48 -9.33
CA LEU A 176 -3.93 28.52 -10.73
C LEU A 176 -4.60 29.85 -11.09
N HIS A 177 -5.44 30.37 -10.22
CA HIS A 177 -6.07 31.69 -10.43
C HIS A 177 -5.05 32.85 -10.44
N ILE A 178 -4.06 32.80 -9.56
CA ILE A 178 -2.98 33.81 -9.49
C ILE A 178 -2.15 33.81 -10.77
N ILE A 179 -1.83 32.65 -11.33
CA ILE A 179 -1.04 32.52 -12.56
C ILE A 179 -1.87 32.67 -13.84
N GLY A 180 -3.16 33.09 -13.71
CA GLY A 180 -4.02 33.46 -14.83
C GLY A 180 -5.06 32.43 -15.26
N ASN A 181 -5.08 31.22 -14.73
CA ASN A 181 -6.05 30.17 -15.07
C ASN A 181 -7.32 30.28 -14.21
N LYS A 182 -8.18 31.25 -14.50
CA LYS A 182 -9.36 31.61 -13.69
C LYS A 182 -10.60 30.75 -13.92
N ASP A 183 -10.59 29.91 -14.96
CA ASP A 183 -11.72 29.06 -15.32
C ASP A 183 -11.79 27.77 -14.44
N VAL A 184 -10.68 27.38 -13.83
CA VAL A 184 -10.61 26.24 -12.92
C VAL A 184 -11.33 26.54 -11.62
N LYS A 185 -12.23 25.67 -11.21
CA LYS A 185 -12.96 25.76 -9.94
C LYS A 185 -12.47 24.77 -8.90
N HIS A 186 -12.00 23.62 -9.35
CA HIS A 186 -11.54 22.53 -8.51
C HIS A 186 -10.31 21.83 -9.11
N VAL A 187 -9.44 21.37 -8.23
CA VAL A 187 -8.32 20.47 -8.54
C VAL A 187 -8.47 19.19 -7.73
N ASN A 188 -8.61 18.07 -8.42
CA ASN A 188 -8.66 16.76 -7.79
C ASN A 188 -7.32 16.04 -7.91
N THR A 189 -6.92 15.34 -6.88
CA THR A 189 -5.83 14.36 -6.98
C THR A 189 -6.34 13.06 -7.56
N THR A 190 -5.51 12.40 -8.35
CA THR A 190 -5.80 11.11 -8.98
C THR A 190 -4.75 10.09 -8.59
N VAL A 191 -5.17 8.83 -8.43
CA VAL A 191 -4.30 7.73 -8.05
C VAL A 191 -4.65 6.47 -8.85
N GLY A 192 -3.60 5.78 -9.30
CA GLY A 192 -3.69 4.42 -9.86
C GLY A 192 -2.70 3.52 -9.14
N PRO A 193 -3.11 2.78 -8.10
CA PRO A 193 -2.22 1.88 -7.37
C PRO A 193 -2.07 0.55 -8.11
N GLU A 194 -0.85 0.15 -8.42
CA GLU A 194 -0.51 -1.16 -8.97
C GLU A 194 -0.36 -2.15 -7.82
N GLN A 195 -1.07 -3.27 -7.84
CA GLN A 195 -1.12 -4.23 -6.74
C GLN A 195 -0.33 -5.49 -7.08
N GLU A 196 0.84 -5.66 -6.47
CA GLU A 196 1.60 -6.90 -6.50
C GLU A 196 1.11 -7.87 -5.41
N TYR A 197 1.21 -9.17 -5.68
CA TYR A 197 0.77 -10.23 -4.76
C TYR A 197 1.35 -11.60 -5.13
N PHE A 198 1.37 -12.52 -4.16
CA PHE A 198 1.72 -13.92 -4.39
C PHE A 198 0.48 -14.81 -4.35
N LEU A 199 0.49 -15.88 -5.14
CA LEU A 199 -0.49 -16.95 -5.07
C LEU A 199 0.18 -18.25 -4.65
N VAL A 200 -0.35 -18.89 -3.62
CA VAL A 200 0.11 -20.20 -3.16
C VAL A 200 -1.04 -21.20 -3.09
N ASP A 201 -0.74 -22.48 -3.21
CA ASP A 201 -1.74 -23.53 -3.05
C ASP A 201 -2.30 -23.52 -1.62
N LYS A 202 -3.64 -23.58 -1.50
CA LYS A 202 -4.35 -23.48 -0.22
C LYS A 202 -4.01 -24.64 0.73
N GLU A 203 -3.82 -25.85 0.22
CA GLU A 203 -3.51 -27.00 1.06
C GLU A 203 -2.05 -26.96 1.56
N LEU A 204 -1.13 -26.42 0.78
CA LEU A 204 0.24 -26.15 1.24
C LEU A 204 0.29 -25.02 2.27
N TYR A 205 -0.44 -23.93 2.02
CA TYR A 205 -0.55 -22.80 2.96
C TYR A 205 -1.01 -23.25 4.35
N LYS A 206 -2.05 -24.09 4.45
CA LYS A 206 -2.58 -24.56 5.73
C LYS A 206 -1.57 -25.33 6.59
N GLN A 207 -0.53 -25.87 5.98
CA GLN A 207 0.52 -26.62 6.66
C GLN A 207 1.65 -25.71 7.18
N ARG A 208 1.60 -24.41 6.91
CA ARG A 208 2.59 -23.40 7.30
C ARG A 208 2.00 -22.43 8.33
N LYS A 209 2.26 -22.62 9.61
CA LYS A 209 1.77 -21.73 10.69
C LYS A 209 2.25 -20.29 10.49
N ASP A 210 3.47 -20.09 10.02
CA ASP A 210 4.03 -18.76 9.73
C ASP A 210 3.26 -18.03 8.61
N LEU A 211 2.90 -18.71 7.53
CA LEU A 211 2.02 -18.11 6.51
C LEU A 211 0.63 -17.81 7.05
N VAL A 212 0.07 -18.69 7.88
CA VAL A 212 -1.28 -18.52 8.45
C VAL A 212 -1.35 -17.36 9.43
N PHE A 213 -0.37 -17.21 10.33
CA PHE A 213 -0.40 -16.21 11.40
C PHE A 213 0.31 -14.91 11.03
N CYS A 214 1.35 -14.97 10.20
CA CYS A 214 2.20 -13.82 9.90
C CYS A 214 2.12 -13.36 8.43
N GLY A 215 1.53 -14.16 7.53
CA GLY A 215 1.49 -13.86 6.09
C GLY A 215 2.85 -14.03 5.40
N ARG A 216 3.90 -14.41 6.11
CA ARG A 216 5.26 -14.63 5.61
C ARG A 216 5.89 -15.87 6.20
N THR A 217 6.86 -16.45 5.48
CA THR A 217 7.67 -17.56 6.00
C THR A 217 8.75 -17.03 6.95
N LEU A 218 8.83 -17.62 8.15
CA LEU A 218 9.83 -17.29 9.16
C LEU A 218 11.08 -18.17 9.07
N ILE A 219 10.94 -19.36 8.45
CA ILE A 219 11.96 -20.35 8.18
C ILE A 219 11.76 -20.95 6.79
N GLY A 220 12.81 -21.50 6.19
CA GLY A 220 12.76 -22.18 4.91
C GLY A 220 14.00 -21.91 4.06
N ALA A 221 14.69 -22.96 3.67
CA ALA A 221 15.82 -22.88 2.78
C ALA A 221 15.41 -22.47 1.36
N PRO A 222 16.26 -21.75 0.61
CA PRO A 222 15.99 -21.39 -0.77
C PRO A 222 15.72 -22.61 -1.64
N ALA A 223 14.75 -22.49 -2.57
CA ALA A 223 14.52 -23.52 -3.59
C ALA A 223 15.75 -23.67 -4.51
N PRO A 224 15.96 -24.85 -5.12
CA PRO A 224 17.03 -25.04 -6.11
C PRO A 224 16.96 -24.12 -7.32
N LYS A 225 15.77 -23.64 -7.64
CA LYS A 225 15.51 -22.58 -8.62
C LYS A 225 14.70 -21.48 -7.95
N GLY A 226 15.21 -20.25 -8.04
CA GLY A 226 14.48 -19.03 -7.67
C GLY A 226 14.09 -18.24 -8.91
N GLN A 227 14.66 -17.05 -9.06
CA GLN A 227 14.41 -16.11 -10.17
C GLN A 227 15.63 -15.89 -11.08
N GLU A 228 16.64 -16.75 -10.98
CA GLU A 228 17.96 -16.61 -11.66
C GLU A 228 17.83 -16.60 -13.19
N MET A 229 16.81 -17.24 -13.75
CA MET A 229 16.59 -17.32 -15.19
C MET A 229 15.80 -16.15 -15.76
N GLU A 230 15.25 -15.28 -14.90
CA GLU A 230 14.39 -14.14 -15.30
C GLU A 230 13.24 -14.56 -16.24
N ASP A 231 12.73 -15.79 -16.08
CA ASP A 231 11.80 -16.45 -17.00
C ASP A 231 10.33 -16.39 -16.53
N HIS A 232 10.04 -15.70 -15.43
CA HIS A 232 8.67 -15.57 -14.91
C HIS A 232 8.02 -14.24 -15.31
N TYR A 233 8.75 -13.14 -15.23
CA TYR A 233 8.24 -11.80 -15.55
C TYR A 233 7.71 -11.73 -17.00
N PHE A 234 6.45 -11.35 -17.17
CA PHE A 234 5.72 -11.40 -18.45
C PHE A 234 5.64 -12.78 -19.12
N GLY A 235 5.99 -13.86 -18.44
CA GLY A 235 5.79 -15.21 -18.92
C GLY A 235 4.32 -15.57 -19.14
N ALA A 236 4.06 -16.66 -19.84
CA ALA A 236 2.69 -17.14 -20.06
C ALA A 236 2.01 -17.46 -18.71
N LEU A 237 0.78 -16.98 -18.54
CA LEU A 237 -0.03 -17.29 -17.35
C LEU A 237 -0.35 -18.78 -17.30
N LYS A 238 -0.05 -19.44 -16.20
CA LYS A 238 -0.43 -20.82 -15.97
C LYS A 238 -1.97 -20.95 -15.90
N PRO A 239 -2.56 -22.07 -16.33
CA PRO A 239 -4.03 -22.19 -16.47
C PRO A 239 -4.81 -21.88 -15.20
N ARG A 240 -4.35 -22.34 -14.02
CA ARG A 240 -5.00 -22.09 -12.73
C ARG A 240 -4.95 -20.60 -12.34
N VAL A 241 -3.81 -19.96 -12.57
CA VAL A 241 -3.62 -18.52 -12.35
C VAL A 241 -4.49 -17.71 -13.31
N ALA A 242 -4.51 -18.07 -14.59
CA ALA A 242 -5.33 -17.41 -15.59
C ALA A 242 -6.83 -17.47 -15.26
N ALA A 243 -7.32 -18.62 -14.76
CA ALA A 243 -8.71 -18.79 -14.32
C ALA A 243 -9.02 -17.89 -13.11
N TYR A 244 -8.14 -17.85 -12.10
CA TYR A 244 -8.24 -16.94 -10.96
C TYR A 244 -8.30 -15.47 -11.40
N MET A 245 -7.35 -15.04 -12.23
CA MET A 245 -7.27 -13.66 -12.72
C MET A 245 -8.49 -13.26 -13.56
N HIS A 246 -9.07 -14.22 -14.31
CA HIS A 246 -10.30 -13.97 -15.06
C HIS A 246 -11.48 -13.71 -14.13
N ASP A 247 -11.68 -14.55 -13.13
CA ASP A 247 -12.80 -14.41 -12.20
C ASP A 247 -12.61 -13.17 -11.31
N LEU A 248 -11.36 -12.84 -10.96
CA LEU A 248 -11.03 -11.60 -10.25
C LEU A 248 -11.44 -10.37 -11.05
N ASP A 249 -11.07 -10.28 -12.34
CA ASP A 249 -11.48 -9.18 -13.22
C ASP A 249 -13.00 -9.02 -13.26
N VAL A 250 -13.73 -10.13 -13.40
CA VAL A 250 -15.19 -10.13 -13.46
C VAL A 250 -15.82 -9.58 -12.17
N GLU A 251 -15.34 -10.02 -11.01
CA GLU A 251 -15.85 -9.52 -9.72
C GLU A 251 -15.50 -8.04 -9.51
N LEU A 252 -14.28 -7.62 -9.85
CA LEU A 252 -13.87 -6.22 -9.76
C LEU A 252 -14.67 -5.33 -10.71
N TRP A 253 -14.91 -5.73 -11.96
CA TRP A 253 -15.71 -4.96 -12.92
C TRP A 253 -17.15 -4.79 -12.47
N LYS A 254 -17.79 -5.81 -11.86
CA LYS A 254 -19.13 -5.67 -11.27
C LYS A 254 -19.18 -4.57 -10.20
N LEU A 255 -18.09 -4.44 -9.43
CA LEU A 255 -17.91 -3.44 -8.39
C LEU A 255 -17.41 -2.07 -8.91
N GLY A 256 -17.35 -1.89 -10.24
CA GLY A 256 -16.93 -0.63 -10.85
C GLY A 256 -15.43 -0.35 -10.76
N ILE A 257 -14.64 -1.34 -10.38
CA ILE A 257 -13.18 -1.20 -10.28
C ILE A 257 -12.58 -1.47 -11.67
N PRO A 258 -11.88 -0.49 -12.27
CA PRO A 258 -11.39 -0.59 -13.64
C PRO A 258 -10.08 -1.37 -13.74
N ALA A 259 -10.07 -2.63 -13.27
CA ALA A 259 -8.94 -3.55 -13.42
C ALA A 259 -8.63 -3.73 -14.91
N LYS A 260 -7.39 -3.43 -15.32
CA LYS A 260 -7.02 -3.35 -16.73
C LYS A 260 -5.84 -4.23 -17.10
N THR A 261 -4.80 -4.25 -16.29
CA THR A 261 -3.54 -4.95 -16.59
C THR A 261 -3.32 -6.05 -15.56
N LYS A 262 -2.90 -7.21 -16.04
CA LYS A 262 -2.50 -8.36 -15.21
C LYS A 262 -1.36 -9.11 -15.87
N HIS A 263 -0.37 -9.50 -15.10
CA HIS A 263 0.78 -10.26 -15.58
C HIS A 263 1.50 -10.96 -14.42
N ASN A 264 2.48 -11.80 -14.75
CA ASN A 264 3.42 -12.33 -13.77
C ASN A 264 4.46 -11.28 -13.40
N GLU A 265 4.89 -11.29 -12.15
CA GLU A 265 6.01 -10.51 -11.63
C GLU A 265 7.32 -11.31 -11.65
N VAL A 266 8.41 -10.70 -11.14
CA VAL A 266 9.77 -11.27 -11.24
C VAL A 266 9.90 -12.57 -10.44
N ALA A 267 9.37 -12.62 -9.21
CA ALA A 267 9.49 -13.81 -8.38
C ALA A 267 8.52 -14.91 -8.82
N PRO A 268 8.90 -16.19 -8.66
CA PRO A 268 7.97 -17.31 -8.86
C PRO A 268 6.70 -17.13 -8.02
N ALA A 269 5.54 -17.48 -8.57
CA ALA A 269 4.22 -17.33 -7.96
C ALA A 269 3.80 -15.88 -7.63
N GLN A 270 4.53 -14.89 -8.10
CA GLN A 270 4.22 -13.47 -7.96
C GLN A 270 3.52 -12.92 -9.20
N HIS A 271 2.56 -12.03 -8.97
CA HIS A 271 1.70 -11.45 -10.00
C HIS A 271 1.38 -10.00 -9.67
N GLU A 272 0.90 -9.26 -10.67
CA GLU A 272 0.45 -7.88 -10.52
C GLU A 272 -0.92 -7.65 -11.18
N LEU A 273 -1.70 -6.76 -10.57
CA LEU A 273 -2.91 -6.18 -11.11
C LEU A 273 -2.81 -4.66 -11.06
N ALA A 274 -3.00 -4.00 -12.21
CA ALA A 274 -3.01 -2.55 -12.31
C ALA A 274 -4.39 -2.04 -12.81
N PRO A 275 -5.06 -1.15 -12.06
CA PRO A 275 -6.31 -0.51 -12.48
C PRO A 275 -6.01 0.73 -13.34
N VAL A 276 -7.04 1.24 -14.02
CA VAL A 276 -7.04 2.63 -14.49
C VAL A 276 -7.18 3.55 -13.27
N PHE A 277 -6.49 4.68 -13.26
CA PHE A 277 -6.55 5.66 -12.18
C PHE A 277 -7.95 6.27 -12.02
N ASP A 278 -8.26 6.73 -10.81
CA ASP A 278 -9.46 7.46 -10.46
C ASP A 278 -9.12 8.60 -9.49
N THR A 279 -10.11 9.39 -9.09
CA THR A 279 -9.95 10.34 -7.97
C THR A 279 -9.43 9.61 -6.74
N THR A 280 -8.54 10.23 -5.99
CA THR A 280 -7.81 9.56 -4.93
C THR A 280 -8.71 8.87 -3.92
N ASN A 281 -9.83 9.50 -3.51
CA ASN A 281 -10.78 8.91 -2.57
C ASN A 281 -11.38 7.59 -3.10
N VAL A 282 -11.86 7.60 -4.34
CA VAL A 282 -12.44 6.41 -5.00
C VAL A 282 -11.37 5.35 -5.23
N ALA A 283 -10.20 5.73 -5.71
CA ALA A 283 -9.09 4.79 -5.95
C ALA A 283 -8.62 4.10 -4.66
N VAL A 284 -8.61 4.81 -3.52
CA VAL A 284 -8.29 4.25 -2.21
C VAL A 284 -9.33 3.21 -1.79
N ASP A 285 -10.61 3.52 -1.89
CA ASP A 285 -11.69 2.57 -1.59
C ASP A 285 -11.62 1.35 -2.52
N HIS A 286 -11.39 1.57 -3.82
CA HIS A 286 -11.22 0.49 -4.81
C HIS A 286 -10.03 -0.41 -4.47
N ASN A 287 -8.89 0.13 -4.03
CA ASN A 287 -7.74 -0.69 -3.65
C ASN A 287 -8.02 -1.55 -2.40
N GLN A 288 -8.67 -0.99 -1.38
CA GLN A 288 -9.07 -1.76 -0.20
C GLN A 288 -10.00 -2.92 -0.57
N LEU A 289 -11.00 -2.62 -1.41
CA LEU A 289 -11.95 -3.62 -1.90
C LEU A 289 -11.26 -4.66 -2.81
N THR A 290 -10.31 -4.24 -3.64
CA THR A 290 -9.50 -5.13 -4.47
C THR A 290 -8.75 -6.15 -3.63
N MET A 291 -8.06 -5.72 -2.56
CA MET A 291 -7.33 -6.63 -1.67
C MET A 291 -8.25 -7.67 -1.01
N GLU A 292 -9.45 -7.28 -0.64
CA GLU A 292 -10.45 -8.18 -0.07
C GLU A 292 -10.96 -9.20 -1.11
N VAL A 293 -11.32 -8.72 -2.31
CA VAL A 293 -11.83 -9.56 -3.40
C VAL A 293 -10.76 -10.54 -3.90
N MET A 294 -9.49 -10.12 -3.98
CA MET A 294 -8.36 -10.99 -4.31
C MET A 294 -8.28 -12.23 -3.40
N LYS A 295 -8.35 -12.02 -2.08
CA LYS A 295 -8.33 -13.11 -1.10
C LYS A 295 -9.53 -14.04 -1.26
N LYS A 296 -10.70 -13.48 -1.47
CA LYS A 296 -11.95 -14.23 -1.63
C LYS A 296 -12.00 -15.05 -2.92
N VAL A 297 -11.56 -14.49 -4.04
CA VAL A 297 -11.51 -15.20 -5.33
C VAL A 297 -10.44 -16.27 -5.31
N ALA A 298 -9.28 -16.01 -4.68
CA ALA A 298 -8.22 -17.01 -4.52
C ALA A 298 -8.77 -18.25 -3.77
N ASP A 299 -9.53 -18.05 -2.70
CA ASP A 299 -10.15 -19.15 -1.93
C ASP A 299 -11.03 -20.06 -2.79
N LYS A 300 -11.82 -19.51 -3.72
CA LYS A 300 -12.66 -20.25 -4.67
C LYS A 300 -11.85 -21.13 -5.62
N HIS A 301 -10.63 -20.71 -5.96
CA HIS A 301 -9.70 -21.45 -6.83
C HIS A 301 -8.77 -22.41 -6.07
N GLY A 302 -8.99 -22.62 -4.78
CA GLY A 302 -8.11 -23.42 -3.93
C GLY A 302 -6.72 -22.79 -3.80
N LEU A 303 -6.63 -21.47 -3.90
CA LEU A 303 -5.43 -20.65 -3.73
C LEU A 303 -5.55 -19.78 -2.51
N VAL A 304 -4.42 -19.22 -2.06
CA VAL A 304 -4.35 -18.14 -1.10
C VAL A 304 -3.58 -16.98 -1.71
N CYS A 305 -4.14 -15.79 -1.65
CA CYS A 305 -3.48 -14.55 -2.06
C CYS A 305 -2.72 -13.97 -0.87
N LEU A 306 -1.40 -13.92 -0.97
CA LEU A 306 -0.53 -13.29 0.03
C LEU A 306 -0.26 -11.85 -0.38
N LEU A 307 -0.60 -10.92 0.52
CA LEU A 307 -0.38 -9.48 0.34
C LEU A 307 0.76 -8.95 1.24
N HIS A 308 1.39 -9.82 2.04
CA HIS A 308 2.57 -9.42 2.82
C HIS A 308 3.69 -8.92 1.89
N GLU A 309 4.44 -7.92 2.32
CA GLU A 309 5.49 -7.27 1.53
C GLU A 309 6.68 -8.19 1.22
N LYS A 310 6.97 -9.16 2.08
CA LYS A 310 8.08 -10.11 1.92
C LYS A 310 7.66 -11.51 2.38
N PRO A 311 6.82 -12.22 1.61
CA PRO A 311 6.35 -13.55 2.03
C PRO A 311 7.44 -14.61 2.04
N PHE A 312 8.44 -14.46 1.18
CA PHE A 312 9.54 -15.41 1.02
C PHE A 312 10.89 -14.70 1.02
N GLU A 313 11.85 -15.25 1.76
CA GLU A 313 13.21 -14.72 1.81
C GLU A 313 13.98 -15.08 0.54
N GLY A 314 14.93 -14.23 0.14
CA GLY A 314 15.83 -14.47 -0.99
C GLY A 314 15.26 -14.19 -2.38
N ILE A 315 14.00 -13.81 -2.51
CA ILE A 315 13.34 -13.40 -3.78
C ILE A 315 12.67 -12.04 -3.64
N ASN A 316 12.15 -11.47 -4.75
CA ASN A 316 11.48 -10.17 -4.73
C ASN A 316 10.31 -10.16 -3.73
N GLY A 317 10.14 -9.04 -3.04
CA GLY A 317 8.93 -8.74 -2.27
C GLY A 317 7.85 -8.11 -3.13
N SER A 318 6.68 -7.86 -2.54
CA SER A 318 5.53 -7.23 -3.18
C SER A 318 5.27 -5.84 -2.62
N GLY A 319 5.04 -4.89 -3.52
CA GLY A 319 4.66 -3.53 -3.20
C GLY A 319 3.39 -3.11 -3.91
N LYS A 320 3.14 -1.81 -3.90
CA LYS A 320 2.19 -1.16 -4.81
C LYS A 320 2.74 0.19 -5.22
N HIS A 321 2.88 0.39 -6.53
CA HIS A 321 3.31 1.67 -7.06
C HIS A 321 2.12 2.62 -7.07
N ASN A 322 2.24 3.73 -6.33
CA ASN A 322 1.18 4.71 -6.20
C ASN A 322 1.37 5.80 -7.26
N ASN A 323 0.71 5.65 -8.40
CA ASN A 323 0.75 6.61 -9.50
C ASN A 323 -0.15 7.81 -9.16
N TRP A 324 0.44 8.92 -8.74
CA TRP A 324 -0.25 10.11 -8.26
C TRP A 324 -0.12 11.29 -9.24
N SER A 325 -1.22 12.00 -9.47
CA SER A 325 -1.26 13.23 -10.27
C SER A 325 -2.35 14.19 -9.78
N MET A 326 -2.47 15.34 -10.44
CA MET A 326 -3.49 16.37 -10.20
C MET A 326 -4.21 16.71 -11.50
N ILE A 327 -5.54 16.74 -11.45
CA ILE A 327 -6.40 17.09 -12.59
C ILE A 327 -7.37 18.22 -12.23
N THR A 328 -7.55 19.18 -13.13
CA THR A 328 -8.54 20.24 -12.97
C THR A 328 -9.94 19.72 -13.31
N ASP A 329 -10.98 20.41 -12.85
CA ASP A 329 -12.37 20.16 -13.24
C ASP A 329 -12.62 20.41 -14.73
N THR A 330 -11.72 21.10 -15.42
CA THR A 330 -11.71 21.28 -16.88
C THR A 330 -11.05 20.13 -17.64
N GLY A 331 -10.54 19.12 -16.93
CA GLY A 331 -9.93 17.91 -17.50
C GLY A 331 -8.43 18.03 -17.85
N VAL A 332 -7.76 19.08 -17.40
CA VAL A 332 -6.32 19.28 -17.64
C VAL A 332 -5.52 18.61 -16.53
N ASN A 333 -4.62 17.68 -16.90
CA ASN A 333 -3.62 17.15 -15.97
C ASN A 333 -2.51 18.20 -15.75
N ILE A 334 -2.37 18.66 -14.52
CA ILE A 334 -1.44 19.74 -14.14
C ILE A 334 0.02 19.29 -14.28
N LEU A 335 0.29 17.99 -14.13
CA LEU A 335 1.61 17.40 -14.24
C LEU A 335 1.91 16.86 -15.65
N ASP A 336 1.11 17.23 -16.66
CA ASP A 336 1.43 16.95 -18.05
C ASP A 336 2.39 18.02 -18.58
N PRO A 337 3.65 17.66 -18.93
CA PRO A 337 4.63 18.61 -19.44
C PRO A 337 4.26 19.17 -20.82
N GLY A 338 3.37 18.49 -21.55
CA GLY A 338 3.07 18.83 -22.93
C GLY A 338 4.24 18.55 -23.89
N LYS A 339 4.23 19.21 -25.06
CA LYS A 339 5.28 19.04 -26.07
C LYS A 339 6.53 19.86 -25.81
N THR A 340 6.41 20.93 -25.06
CA THR A 340 7.49 21.88 -24.73
C THR A 340 7.54 22.12 -23.24
N PRO A 341 8.12 21.17 -22.46
CA PRO A 341 8.14 21.25 -20.98
C PRO A 341 8.75 22.55 -20.46
N ALA A 342 9.79 23.06 -21.12
CA ALA A 342 10.49 24.30 -20.71
C ALA A 342 9.62 25.56 -20.83
N GLU A 343 8.60 25.54 -21.69
CA GLU A 343 7.69 26.67 -21.93
C GLU A 343 6.36 26.53 -21.13
N ASN A 344 6.12 25.35 -20.52
CA ASN A 344 4.91 25.10 -19.77
C ASN A 344 5.05 25.59 -18.32
N THR A 345 4.82 26.86 -18.11
CA THR A 345 4.93 27.53 -16.80
C THR A 345 4.07 26.89 -15.73
N GLN A 346 2.82 26.51 -16.07
CA GLN A 346 1.92 25.84 -15.14
C GLN A 346 2.50 24.50 -14.68
N PHE A 347 2.99 23.68 -15.61
CA PHE A 347 3.64 22.43 -15.30
C PHE A 347 4.88 22.63 -14.39
N LEU A 348 5.76 23.56 -14.77
CA LEU A 348 7.03 23.80 -14.06
C LEU A 348 6.82 24.28 -12.62
N ILE A 349 5.85 25.15 -12.36
CA ILE A 349 5.58 25.65 -11.02
C ILE A 349 5.03 24.53 -10.11
N PHE A 350 4.15 23.67 -10.62
CA PHE A 350 3.64 22.53 -9.85
C PHE A 350 4.68 21.41 -9.71
N LEU A 351 5.49 21.13 -10.74
CA LEU A 351 6.62 20.20 -10.66
C LEU A 351 7.60 20.62 -9.55
N THR A 352 7.97 21.89 -9.50
CA THR A 352 8.91 22.38 -8.49
C THR A 352 8.29 22.44 -7.11
N ALA A 353 6.97 22.65 -6.98
CA ALA A 353 6.26 22.53 -5.71
C ALA A 353 6.30 21.09 -5.18
N VAL A 354 6.15 20.07 -6.05
CA VAL A 354 6.26 18.66 -5.66
C VAL A 354 7.69 18.31 -5.24
N ILE A 355 8.71 18.75 -6.00
CA ILE A 355 10.12 18.54 -5.64
C ILE A 355 10.42 19.14 -4.26
N LYS A 356 9.99 20.36 -4.03
CA LYS A 356 10.12 21.03 -2.72
C LYS A 356 9.42 20.25 -1.61
N ALA A 357 8.19 19.78 -1.87
CA ALA A 357 7.42 19.03 -0.89
C ALA A 357 8.11 17.71 -0.52
N VAL A 358 8.66 16.99 -1.49
CA VAL A 358 9.41 15.75 -1.23
C VAL A 358 10.70 16.03 -0.47
N ASP A 359 11.40 17.12 -0.76
CA ASP A 359 12.63 17.50 -0.03
C ASP A 359 12.36 17.90 1.43
N GLU A 360 11.35 18.74 1.66
CA GLU A 360 11.05 19.24 2.99
C GLU A 360 10.38 18.23 3.90
N TYR A 361 9.58 17.30 3.31
CA TYR A 361 8.73 16.35 4.04
C TYR A 361 9.07 14.88 3.74
N ALA A 362 10.31 14.60 3.30
CA ALA A 362 10.81 13.24 3.06
C ALA A 362 10.64 12.31 4.26
N ASP A 363 10.78 12.84 5.47
CA ASP A 363 10.61 12.13 6.74
C ASP A 363 9.18 11.57 6.89
N VAL A 364 8.15 12.39 6.76
CA VAL A 364 6.76 11.92 6.87
C VAL A 364 6.31 11.09 5.66
N LEU A 365 6.88 11.33 4.47
CA LEU A 365 6.66 10.45 3.32
C LEU A 365 7.22 9.05 3.59
N ARG A 366 8.41 8.92 4.20
CA ARG A 366 8.96 7.64 4.63
C ARG A 366 8.08 6.97 5.70
N ILE A 367 7.58 7.74 6.68
CA ILE A 367 6.68 7.23 7.72
C ILE A 367 5.37 6.70 7.11
N SER A 368 4.86 7.35 6.07
CA SER A 368 3.59 6.96 5.44
C SER A 368 3.57 5.52 4.90
N VAL A 369 4.74 4.95 4.69
CA VAL A 369 4.96 3.60 4.16
C VAL A 369 5.68 2.67 5.15
N ALA A 370 5.86 3.12 6.40
CA ALA A 370 6.56 2.38 7.43
C ALA A 370 5.67 1.27 8.02
N SER A 371 6.15 0.05 8.01
CA SER A 371 5.55 -1.11 8.67
C SER A 371 6.60 -2.20 8.88
N ALA A 372 6.36 -3.12 9.80
CA ALA A 372 7.24 -4.27 10.03
C ALA A 372 7.44 -5.09 8.74
N GLY A 373 6.38 -5.35 7.99
CA GLY A 373 6.45 -6.07 6.71
C GLY A 373 7.27 -5.33 5.65
N ASN A 374 7.06 -4.02 5.51
CA ASN A 374 7.76 -3.23 4.50
C ASN A 374 9.23 -2.98 4.83
N ASP A 375 9.61 -2.99 6.12
CA ASP A 375 11.01 -2.92 6.53
C ASP A 375 11.84 -4.13 6.03
N HIS A 376 11.22 -5.30 5.85
CA HIS A 376 11.84 -6.48 5.23
C HIS A 376 12.01 -6.35 3.70
N ARG A 377 11.21 -5.51 3.05
CA ARG A 377 11.19 -5.36 1.59
C ARG A 377 12.14 -4.26 1.10
N LEU A 378 12.17 -3.10 1.75
CA LEU A 378 12.87 -1.91 1.27
C LEU A 378 14.39 -2.11 1.14
N GLY A 379 14.97 -1.59 0.05
CA GLY A 379 16.42 -1.52 -0.16
C GLY A 379 17.02 -2.61 -1.04
N ALA A 380 16.23 -3.54 -1.58
CA ALA A 380 16.71 -4.58 -2.48
C ALA A 380 15.59 -5.13 -3.38
N ASN A 381 15.95 -5.84 -4.45
CA ASN A 381 15.01 -6.60 -5.30
C ASN A 381 13.83 -5.73 -5.80
N GLU A 382 14.14 -4.64 -6.50
CA GLU A 382 13.19 -3.67 -7.08
C GLU A 382 12.43 -2.81 -6.05
N ALA A 383 12.61 -3.03 -4.75
CA ALA A 383 12.10 -2.14 -3.71
C ALA A 383 13.07 -0.98 -3.48
N PRO A 384 12.60 0.29 -3.48
CA PRO A 384 13.49 1.43 -3.31
C PRO A 384 14.13 1.47 -1.92
N PRO A 385 15.29 2.16 -1.78
CA PRO A 385 15.92 2.36 -0.48
C PRO A 385 15.11 3.30 0.41
N ALA A 386 15.47 3.34 1.70
CA ALA A 386 14.78 4.18 2.69
C ALA A 386 15.01 5.70 2.50
N VAL A 387 15.98 6.10 1.68
CA VAL A 387 16.22 7.51 1.33
C VAL A 387 15.20 7.93 0.28
N VAL A 388 14.32 8.87 0.62
CA VAL A 388 13.35 9.41 -0.34
C VAL A 388 14.04 10.41 -1.26
N SER A 389 14.16 10.06 -2.54
CA SER A 389 14.73 10.91 -3.60
C SER A 389 13.78 10.96 -4.80
N VAL A 390 13.95 11.96 -5.66
CA VAL A 390 13.12 12.20 -6.85
C VAL A 390 13.91 11.88 -8.12
N PHE A 391 13.34 11.01 -8.96
CA PHE A 391 13.81 10.77 -10.31
C PHE A 391 13.01 11.60 -11.31
N LEU A 392 13.68 12.31 -12.22
CA LEU A 392 13.04 13.15 -13.24
C LEU A 392 13.35 12.70 -14.67
N GLY A 393 14.42 11.94 -14.87
CA GLY A 393 14.96 11.62 -16.18
C GLY A 393 15.79 12.76 -16.79
N ASP A 394 16.40 12.49 -17.95
CA ASP A 394 17.40 13.37 -18.53
C ASP A 394 16.81 14.69 -19.02
N GLU A 395 15.68 14.66 -19.74
CA GLU A 395 15.07 15.86 -20.34
C GLU A 395 14.66 16.89 -19.28
N LEU A 396 13.88 16.48 -18.27
CA LEU A 396 13.46 17.41 -17.22
C LEU A 396 14.65 17.89 -16.38
N THR A 397 15.65 17.05 -16.18
CA THR A 397 16.87 17.47 -15.47
C THR A 397 17.60 18.57 -16.24
N GLU A 398 17.68 18.47 -17.57
CA GLU A 398 18.27 19.52 -18.43
C GLU A 398 17.42 20.80 -18.47
N VAL A 399 16.08 20.65 -18.51
CA VAL A 399 15.16 21.79 -18.39
C VAL A 399 15.39 22.54 -17.07
N LEU A 400 15.45 21.84 -15.95
CA LEU A 400 15.69 22.47 -14.65
C LEU A 400 17.08 23.13 -14.56
N LYS A 401 18.11 22.51 -15.13
CA LYS A 401 19.46 23.10 -15.21
C LYS A 401 19.47 24.36 -16.06
N SER A 402 18.76 24.39 -17.19
CA SER A 402 18.70 25.59 -18.04
C SER A 402 18.02 26.76 -17.32
N ILE A 403 16.96 26.49 -16.51
CA ILE A 403 16.32 27.50 -15.68
C ILE A 403 17.27 27.99 -14.58
N GLU A 404 17.99 27.07 -13.93
CA GLU A 404 18.97 27.43 -12.90
C GLU A 404 20.05 28.38 -13.41
N ASN A 405 20.51 28.17 -14.65
CA ASN A 405 21.60 28.91 -15.27
C ASN A 405 21.16 30.11 -16.12
N ASP A 406 19.86 30.38 -16.24
CA ASP A 406 19.28 31.36 -17.20
C ASP A 406 19.66 31.06 -18.65
N GLU A 407 19.73 29.80 -19.03
CA GLU A 407 20.08 29.33 -20.35
C GLU A 407 18.85 28.96 -21.18
N TYR A 408 18.90 29.13 -22.48
CA TYR A 408 17.81 28.67 -23.36
C TYR A 408 17.88 27.15 -23.56
N PHE A 409 16.78 26.47 -23.26
CA PHE A 409 16.63 25.03 -23.54
C PHE A 409 16.27 24.83 -25.02
N ALA A 410 17.20 24.29 -25.80
CA ALA A 410 17.02 24.10 -27.25
C ALA A 410 16.03 22.98 -27.65
N GLY A 411 15.40 22.34 -26.68
CA GLY A 411 14.52 21.21 -26.88
C GLY A 411 15.26 19.87 -27.04
N SER A 412 14.66 18.78 -26.62
CA SER A 412 15.12 17.44 -26.98
C SER A 412 14.63 17.12 -28.41
N ARG A 413 15.50 16.61 -29.28
CA ARG A 413 15.04 16.07 -30.56
C ARG A 413 14.31 14.75 -30.30
N ALA A 414 13.05 14.68 -30.75
CA ALA A 414 12.31 13.42 -30.77
C ALA A 414 13.14 12.37 -31.53
N VAL A 415 13.66 11.38 -30.84
CA VAL A 415 14.43 10.28 -31.41
C VAL A 415 13.46 9.25 -31.97
N GLN A 416 13.49 9.11 -33.30
CA GLN A 416 12.71 8.05 -33.94
C GLN A 416 13.44 6.72 -33.76
N MET A 417 12.78 5.74 -33.17
CA MET A 417 13.30 4.39 -33.02
C MET A 417 13.10 3.60 -34.30
N ASP A 418 14.21 3.16 -34.88
CA ASP A 418 14.26 2.17 -35.95
C ASP A 418 14.88 0.90 -35.40
N ILE A 419 14.08 -0.16 -35.29
CA ILE A 419 14.52 -1.45 -34.75
C ILE A 419 15.27 -2.27 -35.83
N GLY A 420 15.42 -1.74 -37.06
CA GLY A 420 16.18 -2.35 -38.12
C GLY A 420 15.46 -3.42 -38.94
N ALA A 421 14.20 -3.73 -38.60
CA ALA A 421 13.36 -4.69 -39.34
C ALA A 421 12.27 -3.92 -40.14
N LYS A 422 12.29 -3.99 -41.46
CA LYS A 422 11.43 -3.20 -42.37
C LYS A 422 9.92 -3.40 -42.15
N VAL A 423 9.51 -4.49 -41.51
CA VAL A 423 8.09 -4.80 -41.22
C VAL A 423 7.62 -4.20 -39.91
N LEU A 424 8.51 -3.71 -39.07
CA LEU A 424 8.17 -3.11 -37.78
C LEU A 424 7.87 -1.61 -37.93
N PRO A 425 6.87 -1.10 -37.20
CA PRO A 425 6.55 0.32 -37.24
C PRO A 425 7.68 1.15 -36.62
N HIS A 426 7.92 2.33 -37.19
CA HIS A 426 8.73 3.35 -36.55
C HIS A 426 7.90 4.07 -35.48
N PHE A 427 8.48 4.33 -34.33
CA PHE A 427 7.83 5.09 -33.26
C PHE A 427 8.83 6.05 -32.61
N VAL A 428 8.31 7.06 -31.95
CA VAL A 428 9.13 8.03 -31.24
C VAL A 428 9.48 7.45 -29.88
N LYS A 429 10.76 7.49 -29.51
CA LYS A 429 11.22 7.12 -28.17
C LYS A 429 10.65 8.09 -27.15
N ASP A 430 10.13 7.55 -26.04
CA ASP A 430 9.72 8.38 -24.91
C ASP A 430 10.92 9.10 -24.29
N ASN A 431 10.72 10.34 -23.86
CA ASN A 431 11.78 11.16 -23.29
C ASN A 431 12.16 10.78 -21.85
N THR A 432 11.35 9.97 -21.20
CA THR A 432 11.56 9.47 -19.83
C THR A 432 11.70 7.96 -19.81
N ASP A 433 12.73 7.47 -19.12
CA ASP A 433 12.85 6.06 -18.77
C ASP A 433 12.38 5.88 -17.31
N ARG A 434 12.13 4.63 -16.90
CA ARG A 434 11.80 4.28 -15.51
C ARG A 434 13.08 3.98 -14.74
N ASN A 435 13.23 4.54 -13.55
CA ASN A 435 14.28 4.15 -12.61
C ASN A 435 13.69 3.24 -11.54
N ARG A 436 13.90 1.94 -11.65
CA ARG A 436 13.37 0.92 -10.71
C ARG A 436 13.87 1.08 -9.29
N THR A 437 14.96 1.80 -9.07
CA THR A 437 15.55 2.03 -7.75
C THR A 437 15.08 3.33 -7.10
N SER A 438 14.36 4.19 -7.84
CA SER A 438 13.88 5.48 -7.33
C SER A 438 12.62 5.30 -6.47
N PRO A 439 12.59 5.87 -5.25
CA PRO A 439 11.39 5.84 -4.41
C PRO A 439 10.26 6.75 -4.90
N PHE A 440 10.58 7.81 -5.64
CA PHE A 440 9.61 8.78 -6.14
C PHE A 440 10.02 9.25 -7.54
N ALA A 441 9.37 8.67 -8.57
CA ALA A 441 9.77 8.85 -9.96
C ALA A 441 8.71 9.61 -10.76
N PHE A 442 9.15 10.60 -11.56
CA PHE A 442 8.30 11.22 -12.57
C PHE A 442 8.21 10.31 -13.80
N THR A 443 7.02 9.92 -14.20
CA THR A 443 6.76 8.97 -15.30
C THR A 443 5.86 9.57 -16.38
N GLY A 444 6.27 10.71 -16.92
CA GLY A 444 5.65 11.36 -18.07
C GLY A 444 4.58 12.40 -17.74
N ASN A 445 3.59 12.10 -16.90
CA ASN A 445 2.53 13.03 -16.50
C ASN A 445 2.01 12.79 -15.08
N LYS A 446 2.79 12.08 -14.28
CA LYS A 446 2.48 11.70 -12.90
C LYS A 446 3.74 11.36 -12.14
N PHE A 447 3.65 11.33 -10.83
CA PHE A 447 4.68 10.75 -9.98
C PHE A 447 4.27 9.36 -9.52
N GLU A 448 5.21 8.44 -9.53
CA GLU A 448 5.09 7.09 -9.04
C GLU A 448 5.81 6.97 -7.70
N PHE A 449 5.05 6.86 -6.60
CA PHE A 449 5.59 6.62 -5.28
C PHE A 449 5.71 5.11 -5.05
N ARG A 450 6.94 4.59 -5.11
CA ARG A 450 7.26 3.15 -5.23
C ARG A 450 7.49 2.45 -3.89
N MET A 451 7.51 3.18 -2.79
CA MET A 451 7.86 2.63 -1.46
C MET A 451 6.72 1.90 -0.75
N LEU A 452 5.49 1.97 -1.23
CA LEU A 452 4.34 1.38 -0.56
C LEU A 452 4.44 -0.15 -0.55
N GLY A 453 4.19 -0.75 0.61
CA GLY A 453 4.06 -2.20 0.75
C GLY A 453 2.74 -2.72 0.17
N SER A 454 2.73 -3.98 -0.24
CA SER A 454 1.57 -4.62 -0.87
C SER A 454 0.32 -4.64 0.03
N GLU A 455 0.47 -4.83 1.33
CA GLU A 455 -0.65 -4.85 2.29
C GLU A 455 -1.11 -3.45 2.73
N ALA A 456 -0.29 -2.42 2.49
CA ALA A 456 -0.56 -1.07 2.96
C ALA A 456 -1.82 -0.46 2.33
N SER A 457 -2.56 0.34 3.11
CA SER A 457 -3.56 1.26 2.56
C SER A 457 -2.87 2.43 1.87
N VAL A 458 -3.31 2.77 0.67
CA VAL A 458 -2.79 3.94 -0.05
C VAL A 458 -3.35 5.26 0.49
N ALA A 459 -4.26 5.25 1.48
CA ALA A 459 -4.81 6.45 2.10
C ALA A 459 -3.73 7.30 2.81
N ASN A 460 -2.91 6.69 3.67
CA ASN A 460 -1.87 7.41 4.42
C ASN A 460 -0.85 8.10 3.52
N PRO A 461 -0.18 7.41 2.56
CA PRO A 461 0.78 8.06 1.67
C PRO A 461 0.17 9.23 0.89
N ASN A 462 -1.07 9.07 0.41
CA ASN A 462 -1.74 10.13 -0.33
C ASN A 462 -2.17 11.30 0.56
N SER A 463 -2.62 11.04 1.79
CA SER A 463 -2.95 12.11 2.76
C SER A 463 -1.74 12.98 3.05
N ILE A 464 -0.57 12.35 3.25
CA ILE A 464 0.67 13.04 3.57
C ILE A 464 1.21 13.77 2.35
N LEU A 465 1.25 13.12 1.18
CA LEU A 465 1.72 13.73 -0.06
C LEU A 465 0.86 14.94 -0.44
N ASN A 466 -0.45 14.80 -0.41
CA ASN A 466 -1.37 15.90 -0.70
C ASN A 466 -1.13 17.10 0.23
N THR A 467 -0.93 16.84 1.53
CA THR A 467 -0.70 17.90 2.53
C THR A 467 0.64 18.61 2.32
N ALA A 468 1.70 17.85 2.07
CA ALA A 468 3.03 18.41 1.82
C ALA A 468 3.04 19.26 0.54
N VAL A 469 2.40 18.78 -0.54
CA VAL A 469 2.28 19.54 -1.77
C VAL A 469 1.39 20.78 -1.58
N ALA A 470 0.29 20.66 -0.85
CA ALA A 470 -0.58 21.80 -0.55
C ALA A 470 0.15 22.92 0.20
N GLU A 471 1.03 22.58 1.15
CA GLU A 471 1.86 23.56 1.85
C GLU A 471 2.81 24.31 0.90
N CYS A 472 3.50 23.58 0.02
CA CYS A 472 4.42 24.21 -0.94
C CYS A 472 3.68 25.08 -1.96
N VAL A 473 2.54 24.61 -2.45
CA VAL A 473 1.65 25.38 -3.33
C VAL A 473 1.11 26.63 -2.63
N HIS A 474 0.72 26.52 -1.36
CA HIS A 474 0.32 27.65 -0.52
C HIS A 474 1.43 28.70 -0.44
N GLN A 475 2.65 28.28 -0.13
CA GLN A 475 3.80 29.19 -0.06
C GLN A 475 4.07 29.90 -1.40
N PHE A 476 3.89 29.21 -2.52
CA PHE A 476 4.02 29.83 -3.84
C PHE A 476 2.91 30.84 -4.10
N ALA A 477 1.68 30.48 -3.77
CA ALA A 477 0.54 31.40 -3.90
C ALA A 477 0.73 32.66 -3.06
N GLU A 478 1.20 32.54 -1.80
CA GLU A 478 1.48 33.70 -0.93
C GLU A 478 2.59 34.62 -1.47
N ARG A 479 3.60 34.07 -2.14
CA ARG A 479 4.65 34.88 -2.79
C ARG A 479 4.18 35.62 -4.04
N LEU A 480 3.22 35.06 -4.77
CA LEU A 480 2.77 35.60 -6.05
C LEU A 480 1.52 36.47 -5.98
N LYS A 481 0.71 36.38 -4.91
CA LYS A 481 -0.62 37.01 -4.82
C LYS A 481 -0.64 38.54 -5.02
N ASP A 482 0.42 39.22 -4.63
CA ASP A 482 0.53 40.68 -4.70
C ASP A 482 1.43 41.17 -5.84
N VAL A 483 1.86 40.27 -6.73
CA VAL A 483 2.70 40.60 -7.88
C VAL A 483 1.84 41.20 -8.99
N PRO A 484 2.22 42.38 -9.53
CA PRO A 484 1.52 42.97 -10.70
C PRO A 484 1.55 42.05 -11.91
N GLU A 485 0.47 42.09 -12.70
CA GLU A 485 0.30 41.19 -13.87
C GLU A 485 1.46 41.32 -14.88
N ASP A 486 1.98 42.53 -15.10
CA ASP A 486 3.13 42.82 -16.00
C ASP A 486 4.46 42.29 -15.50
N LYS A 487 4.54 41.83 -14.25
CA LYS A 487 5.75 41.22 -13.63
C LYS A 487 5.57 39.76 -13.23
N MET A 488 4.40 39.20 -13.51
CA MET A 488 4.04 37.86 -13.04
C MET A 488 4.95 36.79 -13.64
N GLU A 489 5.25 36.88 -14.93
CA GLU A 489 6.12 35.91 -15.62
C GLU A 489 7.52 35.87 -15.03
N ASP A 490 8.15 37.05 -14.83
CA ASP A 490 9.47 37.18 -14.20
C ASP A 490 9.45 36.65 -12.76
N ALA A 491 8.41 36.96 -12.00
CA ALA A 491 8.28 36.49 -10.63
C ALA A 491 8.11 34.97 -10.52
N ILE A 492 7.39 34.36 -11.42
CA ILE A 492 7.25 32.91 -11.50
C ILE A 492 8.58 32.26 -11.87
N HIS A 493 9.29 32.80 -12.88
CA HIS A 493 10.61 32.31 -13.28
C HIS A 493 11.60 32.32 -12.10
N GLU A 494 11.69 33.45 -11.40
CA GLU A 494 12.56 33.60 -10.22
C GLU A 494 12.15 32.65 -9.07
N LEU A 495 10.85 32.44 -8.87
CA LEU A 495 10.34 31.50 -7.86
C LEU A 495 10.75 30.06 -8.21
N ILE A 496 10.55 29.63 -9.45
CA ILE A 496 10.95 28.30 -9.94
C ILE A 496 12.46 28.12 -9.79
N LYS A 497 13.25 29.05 -10.32
CA LYS A 497 14.72 29.03 -10.24
C LYS A 497 15.22 28.91 -8.81
N LYS A 498 14.73 29.77 -7.91
CA LYS A 498 15.10 29.73 -6.51
C LYS A 498 14.74 28.38 -5.86
N THR A 499 13.54 27.87 -6.14
CA THR A 499 13.09 26.58 -5.60
C THR A 499 13.97 25.43 -6.06
N ILE A 500 14.38 25.43 -7.34
CA ILE A 500 15.31 24.41 -7.87
C ILE A 500 16.64 24.48 -7.12
N ILE A 501 17.22 25.66 -6.98
CA ILE A 501 18.51 25.84 -6.29
C ILE A 501 18.44 25.33 -4.83
N ASP A 502 17.37 25.67 -4.12
CA ASP A 502 17.21 25.35 -2.70
C ASP A 502 16.91 23.85 -2.46
N HIS A 503 16.25 23.17 -3.40
CA HIS A 503 15.69 21.80 -3.21
C HIS A 503 16.24 20.73 -4.16
N LYS A 504 17.13 21.05 -5.11
CA LYS A 504 17.71 20.06 -6.04
C LYS A 504 18.47 18.92 -5.37
N ARG A 505 18.81 19.06 -4.08
CA ARG A 505 19.51 18.00 -3.33
C ARG A 505 18.75 16.68 -3.28
N VAL A 506 17.41 16.71 -3.41
CA VAL A 506 16.56 15.51 -3.39
C VAL A 506 16.52 14.81 -4.76
N ILE A 507 16.93 15.50 -5.86
CA ILE A 507 16.91 14.94 -7.21
C ILE A 507 18.08 13.97 -7.38
N PHE A 508 17.76 12.74 -7.80
CA PHE A 508 18.73 11.70 -8.07
C PHE A 508 18.26 10.78 -9.20
N ASN A 509 19.02 10.72 -10.29
CA ASN A 509 18.70 9.91 -11.48
C ASN A 509 19.55 8.63 -11.59
N GLY A 510 20.40 8.35 -10.61
CA GLY A 510 21.32 7.21 -10.61
C GLY A 510 20.73 5.95 -9.96
N ASN A 511 21.59 4.97 -9.71
CA ASN A 511 21.24 3.73 -9.03
C ASN A 511 21.14 3.94 -7.52
N GLY A 512 19.92 3.87 -6.97
CA GLY A 512 19.63 4.07 -5.54
C GLY A 512 20.11 2.96 -4.61
N TYR A 513 20.55 1.80 -5.15
CA TYR A 513 21.01 0.67 -4.34
C TYR A 513 22.48 0.73 -3.94
N THR A 514 23.24 1.68 -4.50
CA THR A 514 24.68 1.73 -4.26
C THR A 514 25.00 2.38 -2.91
N ASP A 515 26.09 1.92 -2.26
CA ASP A 515 26.60 2.52 -1.03
C ASP A 515 27.05 3.97 -1.26
N GLU A 516 27.57 4.28 -2.45
CA GLU A 516 27.95 5.63 -2.85
C GLU A 516 26.77 6.59 -2.83
N TRP A 517 25.57 6.12 -3.23
CA TRP A 517 24.35 6.93 -3.11
C TRP A 517 24.00 7.21 -1.65
N ILE A 518 24.08 6.22 -0.79
CA ILE A 518 23.78 6.41 0.66
C ILE A 518 24.74 7.41 1.29
N GLU A 519 26.04 7.33 0.94
CA GLU A 519 27.03 8.31 1.40
C GLU A 519 26.72 9.73 0.85
N GLU A 520 26.40 9.83 -0.43
CA GLU A 520 26.05 11.09 -1.08
C GLU A 520 24.78 11.71 -0.48
N ALA A 521 23.72 10.90 -0.28
CA ALA A 521 22.49 11.33 0.34
C ALA A 521 22.73 11.89 1.76
N THR A 522 23.60 11.23 2.52
CA THR A 522 23.99 11.69 3.85
C THR A 522 24.71 13.04 3.78
N LYS A 523 25.64 13.23 2.83
CA LYS A 523 26.33 14.51 2.60
C LYS A 523 25.37 15.63 2.18
N ARG A 524 24.33 15.29 1.41
CA ARG A 524 23.26 16.20 1.03
C ARG A 524 22.28 16.52 2.18
N GLY A 525 22.40 15.84 3.32
CA GLY A 525 21.51 16.01 4.48
C GLY A 525 20.13 15.40 4.28
N LEU A 526 20.01 14.37 3.44
CA LEU A 526 18.78 13.60 3.27
C LEU A 526 18.62 12.55 4.38
N PHE A 527 17.39 12.30 4.78
CA PHE A 527 17.08 11.26 5.76
C PHE A 527 17.30 9.86 5.21
N ASN A 528 17.90 8.98 6.01
CA ASN A 528 17.98 7.55 5.77
C ASN A 528 17.35 6.79 6.94
N LEU A 529 16.02 6.77 7.00
CA LEU A 529 15.24 6.16 8.07
C LEU A 529 14.95 4.69 7.71
N LYS A 530 15.89 3.81 8.01
CA LYS A 530 15.91 2.41 7.53
C LYS A 530 14.75 1.58 8.06
N SER A 531 14.38 1.78 9.33
CA SER A 531 13.31 1.00 9.98
C SER A 531 12.15 1.86 10.44
N THR A 532 11.04 1.22 10.70
CA THR A 532 9.84 1.86 11.25
C THR A 532 10.12 2.55 12.60
N PRO A 533 10.79 1.93 13.61
CA PRO A 533 11.13 2.61 14.86
C PRO A 533 12.14 3.76 14.72
N ASP A 534 12.94 3.78 13.64
CA ASP A 534 13.82 4.91 13.35
C ASP A 534 13.06 6.08 12.71
N ALA A 535 12.04 5.78 11.93
CA ALA A 535 11.24 6.78 11.22
C ALA A 535 10.19 7.45 12.11
N LEU A 536 9.45 6.69 12.90
CA LEU A 536 8.28 7.17 13.65
C LEU A 536 8.54 8.38 14.55
N PRO A 537 9.71 8.58 15.21
CA PRO A 537 9.97 9.79 15.99
C PRO A 537 9.82 11.10 15.20
N GLN A 538 10.02 11.07 13.88
CA GLN A 538 9.82 12.25 13.04
C GLN A 538 8.33 12.64 12.91
N TRP A 539 7.40 11.71 13.15
CA TRP A 539 5.96 11.97 13.09
C TRP A 539 5.50 13.04 14.11
N ILE A 540 6.12 13.03 15.28
CA ILE A 540 5.85 13.97 16.38
C ILE A 540 6.85 15.12 16.44
N ALA A 541 7.67 15.33 15.40
CA ALA A 541 8.53 16.51 15.31
C ALA A 541 7.69 17.78 15.10
N ASP A 542 8.09 18.89 15.75
CA ASP A 542 7.34 20.16 15.74
C ASP A 542 6.94 20.62 14.32
N LYS A 543 7.87 20.52 13.37
CA LYS A 543 7.65 20.83 11.94
C LYS A 543 6.43 20.08 11.36
N ASN A 544 6.32 18.80 11.67
CA ASN A 544 5.29 17.93 11.12
C ASN A 544 3.95 18.11 11.85
N ILE A 545 3.99 18.32 13.18
CA ILE A 545 2.79 18.70 13.95
C ILE A 545 2.23 20.02 13.41
N GLU A 546 3.09 21.02 13.16
CA GLU A 546 2.67 22.31 12.59
C GLU A 546 2.02 22.14 11.21
N LEU A 547 2.64 21.34 10.33
CA LEU A 547 2.09 21.06 8.99
C LEU A 547 0.66 20.54 9.08
N PHE A 548 0.47 19.46 9.84
CA PHE A 548 -0.82 18.77 9.88
C PHE A 548 -1.90 19.55 10.63
N THR A 549 -1.56 20.24 11.70
CA THR A 549 -2.51 21.03 12.48
C THR A 549 -2.91 22.32 11.76
N LYS A 550 -1.99 22.97 11.03
CA LYS A 550 -2.24 24.16 10.20
C LYS A 550 -3.39 23.93 9.22
N TYR A 551 -3.45 22.77 8.62
CA TYR A 551 -4.46 22.40 7.62
C TYR A 551 -5.60 21.54 8.17
N HIS A 552 -5.64 21.34 9.48
CA HIS A 552 -6.64 20.47 10.14
C HIS A 552 -6.71 19.06 9.56
N ILE A 553 -5.58 18.54 9.04
CA ILE A 553 -5.49 17.15 8.57
C ILE A 553 -5.56 16.20 9.75
N PHE A 554 -4.79 16.52 10.81
CA PHE A 554 -4.83 15.87 12.11
C PHE A 554 -4.85 16.92 13.21
N THR A 555 -5.50 16.62 14.32
CA THR A 555 -5.26 17.32 15.59
C THR A 555 -3.96 16.80 16.21
N LYS A 556 -3.45 17.51 17.21
CA LYS A 556 -2.26 17.05 17.93
C LYS A 556 -2.49 15.70 18.60
N GLU A 557 -3.66 15.52 19.19
CA GLU A 557 -4.09 14.27 19.83
C GLU A 557 -4.19 13.13 18.81
N GLU A 558 -4.71 13.39 17.60
CA GLU A 558 -4.75 12.41 16.52
C GLU A 558 -3.35 12.02 16.03
N ILE A 559 -2.37 12.93 16.06
CA ILE A 559 -0.97 12.66 15.72
C ILE A 559 -0.33 11.77 16.79
N GLU A 560 -0.43 12.15 18.06
CA GLU A 560 0.12 11.41 19.19
C GLU A 560 -0.45 9.99 19.28
N SER A 561 -1.76 9.87 19.11
CA SER A 561 -2.47 8.58 19.06
C SER A 561 -1.93 7.65 17.97
N ARG A 562 -1.71 8.16 16.75
CA ARG A 562 -1.19 7.35 15.64
C ARG A 562 0.24 6.92 15.88
N TYR A 563 1.05 7.77 16.49
CA TYR A 563 2.42 7.43 16.89
C TYR A 563 2.44 6.21 17.81
N GLU A 564 1.63 6.21 18.86
CA GLU A 564 1.50 5.08 19.79
C GLU A 564 0.99 3.82 19.10
N ILE A 565 -0.09 3.92 18.33
CA ILE A 565 -0.69 2.77 17.62
C ILE A 565 0.30 2.13 16.64
N TRP A 566 1.08 2.92 15.92
CA TRP A 566 2.04 2.37 14.95
C TRP A 566 3.24 1.68 15.63
N LEU A 567 3.76 2.25 16.73
CA LEU A 567 4.80 1.60 17.55
C LEU A 567 4.30 0.29 18.16
N GLU A 568 3.11 0.32 18.76
CA GLU A 568 2.50 -0.90 19.31
C GLU A 568 2.24 -1.96 18.24
N SER A 569 1.74 -1.56 17.06
CA SER A 569 1.47 -2.47 15.96
C SER A 569 2.76 -3.15 15.48
N TYR A 570 3.84 -2.38 15.34
CA TYR A 570 5.17 -2.90 15.00
C TYR A 570 5.62 -3.98 15.98
N SER A 571 5.59 -3.66 17.27
CA SER A 571 6.00 -4.58 18.33
C SER A 571 5.10 -5.84 18.41
N LYS A 572 3.80 -5.68 18.25
CA LYS A 572 2.83 -6.79 18.29
C LYS A 572 3.02 -7.75 17.12
N ILE A 573 3.29 -7.23 15.91
CA ILE A 573 3.57 -8.05 14.73
C ILE A 573 4.81 -8.89 14.97
N LEU A 574 5.93 -8.29 15.38
CA LEU A 574 7.17 -9.01 15.62
C LEU A 574 7.09 -9.98 16.81
N ASN A 575 6.31 -9.66 17.82
CA ASN A 575 6.02 -10.59 18.91
C ASN A 575 5.25 -11.83 18.42
N ILE A 576 4.26 -11.66 17.52
CA ILE A 576 3.54 -12.78 16.91
C ILE A 576 4.49 -13.62 16.06
N GLU A 577 5.34 -12.99 15.25
CA GLU A 577 6.35 -13.68 14.44
C GLU A 577 7.33 -14.49 15.31
N SER A 578 7.90 -13.88 16.35
CA SER A 578 8.82 -14.55 17.26
C SER A 578 8.16 -15.78 17.94
N ASN A 579 6.95 -15.60 18.48
CA ASN A 579 6.22 -16.70 19.13
C ASN A 579 5.88 -17.82 18.12
N THR A 580 5.50 -17.47 16.89
CA THR A 580 5.21 -18.44 15.83
C THR A 580 6.45 -19.22 15.43
N MET A 581 7.60 -18.54 15.28
CA MET A 581 8.87 -19.19 15.01
C MET A 581 9.28 -20.14 16.11
N VAL A 582 9.19 -19.72 17.37
CA VAL A 582 9.46 -20.57 18.53
C VAL A 582 8.57 -21.82 18.51
N GLU A 583 7.26 -21.65 18.27
CA GLU A 583 6.33 -22.78 18.22
C GLU A 583 6.69 -23.77 17.10
N MET A 584 6.91 -23.30 15.88
CA MET A 584 7.24 -24.15 14.73
C MET A 584 8.58 -24.87 14.92
N VAL A 585 9.61 -24.16 15.36
CA VAL A 585 10.94 -24.75 15.50
C VAL A 585 10.97 -25.74 16.64
N GLN A 586 10.39 -25.40 17.81
CA GLN A 586 10.42 -26.27 18.99
C GLN A 586 9.53 -27.51 18.85
N LYS A 587 8.32 -27.36 18.29
CA LYS A 587 7.31 -28.43 18.31
C LYS A 587 7.29 -29.26 17.04
N ASP A 588 7.67 -28.67 15.92
CA ASP A 588 7.54 -29.31 14.61
C ASP A 588 8.92 -29.64 14.00
N PHE A 589 9.84 -28.67 13.90
CA PHE A 589 11.10 -28.84 13.16
C PHE A 589 12.16 -29.65 13.94
N LEU A 590 12.46 -29.25 15.18
CA LEU A 590 13.49 -29.92 15.98
C LEU A 590 13.20 -31.42 16.23
N PRO A 591 11.94 -31.83 16.48
CA PRO A 591 11.58 -33.26 16.49
C PRO A 591 11.87 -33.98 15.17
N SER A 592 11.72 -33.34 14.03
CA SER A 592 12.05 -33.91 12.71
C SER A 592 13.53 -34.13 12.55
N VAL A 593 14.37 -33.20 13.03
CA VAL A 593 15.83 -33.35 13.05
C VAL A 593 16.23 -34.61 13.86
N PHE A 594 15.70 -34.77 15.09
CA PHE A 594 15.96 -35.93 15.93
C PHE A 594 15.47 -37.23 15.31
N ALA A 595 14.29 -37.25 14.70
CA ALA A 595 13.76 -38.42 14.02
C ALA A 595 14.63 -38.86 12.84
N TYR A 596 15.21 -37.89 12.11
CA TYR A 596 16.14 -38.23 11.02
C TYR A 596 17.48 -38.70 11.53
N ILE A 597 18.04 -38.11 12.58
CA ILE A 597 19.28 -38.60 13.24
C ILE A 597 19.09 -40.05 13.70
N ASP A 598 17.97 -40.37 14.36
CA ASP A 598 17.64 -41.74 14.80
C ASP A 598 17.63 -42.73 13.62
N LYS A 599 16.93 -42.36 12.53
CA LYS A 599 16.88 -43.20 11.31
C LYS A 599 18.22 -43.46 10.68
N VAL A 600 19.10 -42.44 10.62
CA VAL A 600 20.45 -42.56 10.06
C VAL A 600 21.34 -43.39 11.00
N ALA A 601 21.22 -43.19 12.31
CA ALA A 601 21.97 -43.99 13.32
C ALA A 601 21.56 -45.48 13.27
N ALA A 602 20.26 -45.77 13.20
CA ALA A 602 19.74 -47.12 13.03
C ALA A 602 20.28 -47.79 11.75
N THR A 603 20.36 -47.03 10.65
CA THR A 603 20.94 -47.50 9.38
C THR A 603 22.41 -47.86 9.52
N ALA A 604 23.20 -47.03 10.20
CA ALA A 604 24.62 -47.31 10.44
C ALA A 604 24.84 -48.57 11.27
N VAL A 605 24.04 -48.78 12.32
CA VAL A 605 24.07 -49.99 13.15
C VAL A 605 23.65 -51.21 12.34
N ALA A 606 22.56 -51.15 11.59
CA ALA A 606 22.09 -52.26 10.75
C ALA A 606 23.12 -52.69 9.70
N LYS A 607 23.77 -51.73 9.01
CA LYS A 607 24.85 -52.02 8.05
C LYS A 607 25.99 -52.82 8.70
N LYS A 608 26.49 -52.38 9.86
CA LYS A 608 27.58 -53.06 10.57
C LYS A 608 27.18 -54.41 11.16
N SER A 609 25.94 -54.64 11.49
CA SER A 609 25.45 -55.92 11.99
C SER A 609 25.42 -57.00 10.90
N VAL A 610 25.28 -56.63 9.63
CA VAL A 610 25.28 -57.53 8.47
C VAL A 610 26.70 -57.70 7.89
N VAL A 611 27.46 -56.60 7.77
CA VAL A 611 28.81 -56.56 7.20
C VAL A 611 29.69 -55.73 8.14
N SER A 612 30.53 -56.41 8.96
CA SER A 612 31.24 -55.76 10.10
C SER A 612 32.25 -54.69 9.69
N ASP A 613 32.84 -54.78 8.50
CA ASP A 613 33.84 -53.87 7.96
C ASP A 613 33.26 -52.81 6.99
N VAL A 614 31.93 -52.76 6.82
CA VAL A 614 31.29 -51.76 5.95
C VAL A 614 31.53 -50.34 6.47
N SER A 615 31.80 -49.43 5.56
CA SER A 615 31.94 -48.00 5.91
C SER A 615 30.58 -47.38 6.35
N THR A 616 30.63 -46.66 7.46
CA THR A 616 29.53 -45.81 7.97
C THR A 616 29.99 -44.36 8.10
N ALA A 617 31.00 -43.96 7.33
CA ALA A 617 31.57 -42.61 7.39
C ALA A 617 30.56 -41.52 6.99
N SER A 618 29.71 -41.78 5.99
CA SER A 618 28.69 -40.84 5.53
C SER A 618 27.61 -40.62 6.59
N GLU A 619 27.12 -41.72 7.19
CA GLU A 619 26.15 -41.67 8.27
C GLU A 619 26.72 -40.93 9.50
N GLY A 620 27.96 -41.24 9.90
CA GLY A 620 28.62 -40.57 11.01
C GLY A 620 28.86 -39.08 10.79
N LYS A 621 29.20 -38.67 9.56
CA LYS A 621 29.30 -37.25 9.20
C LYS A 621 27.96 -36.54 9.33
N LEU A 622 26.89 -37.11 8.76
CA LEU A 622 25.56 -36.52 8.76
C LEU A 622 24.98 -36.41 10.19
N ILE A 623 25.17 -37.48 11.03
CA ILE A 623 24.75 -37.45 12.43
C ILE A 623 25.44 -36.31 13.18
N LYS A 624 26.76 -36.17 12.99
CA LYS A 624 27.54 -35.11 13.66
C LYS A 624 27.07 -33.71 13.26
N GLU A 625 26.84 -33.49 11.96
CA GLU A 625 26.41 -32.20 11.41
C GLU A 625 24.99 -31.83 11.90
N LEU A 626 24.04 -32.75 11.80
CA LEU A 626 22.67 -32.54 12.30
C LEU A 626 22.64 -32.37 13.82
N SER A 627 23.47 -33.09 14.60
CA SER A 627 23.52 -32.91 16.05
C SER A 627 24.06 -31.54 16.43
N GLN A 628 25.09 -31.05 15.74
CA GLN A 628 25.62 -29.70 15.95
C GLN A 628 24.54 -28.64 15.64
N LEU A 629 23.84 -28.76 14.50
CA LEU A 629 22.76 -27.86 14.14
C LEU A 629 21.60 -27.91 15.15
N ALA A 630 21.27 -29.10 15.66
CA ALA A 630 20.24 -29.24 16.70
C ALA A 630 20.61 -28.51 18.00
N ASP A 631 21.90 -28.56 18.42
CA ASP A 631 22.40 -27.83 19.58
C ASP A 631 22.35 -26.30 19.34
N GLU A 632 22.76 -25.84 18.16
CA GLU A 632 22.66 -24.43 17.76
C GLU A 632 21.21 -23.94 17.75
N ILE A 633 20.29 -24.71 17.15
CA ILE A 633 18.85 -24.41 17.13
C ILE A 633 18.29 -24.35 18.56
N SER A 634 18.64 -25.29 19.42
CA SER A 634 18.17 -25.31 20.81
C SER A 634 18.66 -24.09 21.59
N THR A 635 19.92 -23.69 21.38
CA THR A 635 20.48 -22.49 22.00
C THR A 635 19.81 -21.22 21.46
N GLY A 636 19.63 -21.12 20.16
CA GLY A 636 18.92 -20.00 19.52
C GLY A 636 17.48 -19.84 20.01
N LEU A 637 16.76 -20.96 20.21
CA LEU A 637 15.41 -20.95 20.79
C LEU A 637 15.39 -20.37 22.22
N GLU A 638 16.31 -20.75 23.08
CA GLU A 638 16.38 -20.23 24.45
C GLU A 638 16.71 -18.72 24.46
N THR A 639 17.62 -18.28 23.59
CA THR A 639 17.97 -16.86 23.41
C THR A 639 16.75 -16.08 22.95
N LEU A 640 16.11 -16.49 21.86
CA LEU A 640 14.94 -15.83 21.30
C LEU A 640 13.79 -15.70 22.29
N LYS A 641 13.48 -16.75 23.06
CA LYS A 641 12.46 -16.72 24.11
C LYS A 641 12.80 -15.72 25.22
N ALA A 642 14.06 -15.71 25.69
CA ALA A 642 14.50 -14.82 26.74
C ALA A 642 14.44 -13.35 26.31
N ASP A 643 14.87 -13.04 25.10
CA ASP A 643 14.94 -11.67 24.60
C ASP A 643 13.58 -11.16 24.13
N THR A 644 12.71 -12.02 23.60
CA THR A 644 11.29 -11.70 23.37
C THR A 644 10.58 -11.33 24.69
N ALA A 645 10.82 -12.10 25.77
CA ALA A 645 10.23 -11.80 27.07
C ALA A 645 10.73 -10.46 27.65
N LYS A 646 12.01 -10.12 27.46
CA LYS A 646 12.56 -8.81 27.87
C LYS A 646 11.97 -7.67 27.06
N ALA A 647 11.86 -7.84 25.73
CA ALA A 647 11.24 -6.84 24.87
C ALA A 647 9.79 -6.59 25.29
N LEU A 648 9.02 -7.66 25.49
CA LEU A 648 7.61 -7.57 25.92
C LEU A 648 7.43 -6.84 27.26
N ALA A 649 8.40 -6.93 28.18
CA ALA A 649 8.37 -6.26 29.48
C ALA A 649 8.78 -4.78 29.41
N THR A 650 9.18 -4.26 28.27
CA THR A 650 9.57 -2.86 28.09
C THR A 650 8.33 -1.99 27.95
N GLU A 651 8.11 -1.05 28.88
CA GLU A 651 6.87 -0.25 28.95
C GLU A 651 6.85 0.91 27.93
N ASP A 652 7.99 1.56 27.68
CA ASP A 652 8.05 2.66 26.73
C ASP A 652 7.86 2.17 25.29
N PRO A 653 6.86 2.67 24.53
CA PRO A 653 6.52 2.14 23.21
C PRO A 653 7.67 2.19 22.19
N LEU A 654 8.46 3.25 22.19
CA LEU A 654 9.59 3.39 21.26
C LEU A 654 10.75 2.45 21.66
N ALA A 655 11.09 2.39 22.94
CA ALA A 655 12.12 1.49 23.44
C ALA A 655 11.72 0.02 23.20
N ASN A 656 10.44 -0.32 23.38
CA ASN A 656 9.87 -1.61 23.08
C ASN A 656 10.03 -1.97 21.60
N ALA A 657 9.60 -1.09 20.69
CA ALA A 657 9.73 -1.31 19.24
C ALA A 657 11.20 -1.44 18.81
N LYS A 658 12.11 -0.65 19.39
CA LYS A 658 13.54 -0.77 19.15
C LYS A 658 14.14 -2.07 19.67
N ALA A 659 13.69 -2.58 20.81
CA ALA A 659 14.12 -3.87 21.34
C ALA A 659 13.72 -5.01 20.37
N TYR A 660 12.50 -4.99 19.85
CA TYR A 660 12.08 -5.95 18.81
C TYR A 660 12.93 -5.82 17.55
N GLN A 661 13.17 -4.61 17.06
CA GLN A 661 13.96 -4.35 15.85
C GLN A 661 15.41 -4.82 15.98
N THR A 662 16.09 -4.46 17.08
CA THR A 662 17.55 -4.63 17.19
C THR A 662 17.98 -5.93 17.82
N VAL A 663 17.13 -6.56 18.64
CA VAL A 663 17.46 -7.78 19.38
C VAL A 663 16.64 -8.95 18.85
N VAL A 664 15.31 -8.90 18.98
CA VAL A 664 14.42 -10.02 18.64
C VAL A 664 14.53 -10.43 17.16
N LEU A 665 14.52 -9.45 16.22
CA LEU A 665 14.72 -9.76 14.80
C LEU A 665 16.09 -10.37 14.53
N SER A 666 17.17 -9.89 15.17
CA SER A 666 18.50 -10.45 15.02
C SER A 666 18.56 -11.91 15.49
N ASP A 667 17.91 -12.22 16.63
CA ASP A 667 17.85 -13.59 17.16
C ASP A 667 17.03 -14.51 16.23
N MET A 668 15.95 -14.00 15.65
CA MET A 668 15.14 -14.73 14.66
C MET A 668 16.00 -15.06 13.42
N ASP A 669 16.76 -14.10 12.92
CA ASP A 669 17.63 -14.31 11.75
C ASP A 669 18.73 -15.32 12.02
N GLU A 670 19.37 -15.28 13.19
CA GLU A 670 20.40 -16.27 13.57
C GLU A 670 19.78 -17.67 13.75
N LEU A 671 18.65 -17.80 14.40
CA LEU A 671 17.93 -19.07 14.54
C LEU A 671 17.55 -19.63 13.17
N ARG A 672 17.03 -18.78 12.28
CA ARG A 672 16.68 -19.16 10.90
C ARG A 672 17.85 -19.77 10.15
N LYS A 673 19.06 -19.22 10.24
CA LYS A 673 20.25 -19.74 9.55
C LYS A 673 20.51 -21.21 9.89
N SER A 674 20.45 -21.58 11.17
CA SER A 674 20.68 -22.96 11.61
C SER A 674 19.52 -23.89 11.22
N VAL A 675 18.26 -23.39 11.25
CA VAL A 675 17.08 -24.15 10.81
C VAL A 675 17.14 -24.41 9.31
N ASP A 676 17.38 -23.38 8.49
CA ASP A 676 17.44 -23.49 7.04
C ASP A 676 18.62 -24.40 6.59
N ALA A 677 19.77 -24.33 7.29
CA ALA A 677 20.88 -25.24 7.05
C ALA A 677 20.50 -26.71 7.33
N ALA A 678 19.82 -26.97 8.45
CA ALA A 678 19.36 -28.33 8.78
C ALA A 678 18.27 -28.81 7.80
N GLU A 679 17.37 -27.93 7.32
CA GLU A 679 16.36 -28.27 6.33
C GLU A 679 16.98 -28.87 5.05
N THR A 680 18.11 -28.34 4.58
CA THR A 680 18.78 -28.83 3.37
C THR A 680 19.31 -30.29 3.50
N LEU A 681 19.44 -30.79 4.71
CA LEU A 681 19.96 -32.14 5.00
C LEU A 681 18.85 -33.17 5.25
N ILE A 682 17.63 -32.70 5.52
CA ILE A 682 16.51 -33.57 5.92
C ILE A 682 15.66 -33.89 4.67
N PRO A 683 15.31 -35.19 4.45
CA PRO A 683 14.40 -35.55 3.35
C PRO A 683 13.04 -34.91 3.50
N ASP A 684 12.47 -34.45 2.39
CA ASP A 684 11.13 -33.86 2.30
C ASP A 684 10.04 -34.60 3.06
N ALA A 685 10.08 -35.94 3.01
CA ALA A 685 9.09 -36.79 3.68
C ALA A 685 9.14 -36.72 5.22
N LEU A 686 10.18 -36.13 5.79
CA LEU A 686 10.36 -35.93 7.21
C LEU A 686 10.23 -34.46 7.65
N LEU A 687 10.15 -33.54 6.69
CA LEU A 687 9.89 -32.13 7.01
C LEU A 687 8.44 -31.93 7.43
N PRO A 688 8.20 -31.15 8.49
CA PRO A 688 6.85 -30.98 9.04
C PRO A 688 5.99 -29.96 8.29
N TYR A 689 6.56 -29.28 7.29
CA TYR A 689 5.91 -28.24 6.49
C TYR A 689 6.42 -28.23 5.05
N PRO A 690 5.66 -27.64 4.07
CA PRO A 690 6.11 -27.50 2.70
C PRO A 690 7.32 -26.58 2.56
N THR A 691 8.26 -26.98 1.73
CA THR A 691 9.47 -26.24 1.36
C THR A 691 9.19 -25.17 0.31
N TYR A 692 10.12 -24.25 0.06
CA TYR A 692 9.97 -23.14 -0.89
C TYR A 692 9.71 -23.62 -2.31
N ASP A 693 10.34 -24.70 -2.77
CA ASP A 693 10.09 -25.28 -4.10
C ASP A 693 8.62 -25.70 -4.28
N LYS A 694 7.99 -26.27 -3.24
CA LYS A 694 6.57 -26.61 -3.27
C LYS A 694 5.67 -25.38 -3.24
N LEU A 695 5.99 -24.40 -2.41
CA LEU A 695 5.17 -23.20 -2.28
C LEU A 695 5.21 -22.32 -3.54
N LEU A 696 6.38 -22.17 -4.15
CA LEU A 696 6.60 -21.23 -5.26
C LEU A 696 6.35 -21.84 -6.65
N PHE A 697 6.36 -23.17 -6.77
CA PHE A 697 6.28 -23.82 -8.08
C PHE A 697 5.07 -24.77 -8.27
N SER A 698 4.19 -24.89 -7.28
CA SER A 698 2.98 -25.73 -7.36
C SER A 698 1.79 -25.05 -8.04
N VAL A 699 1.82 -23.75 -8.23
CA VAL A 699 0.73 -22.96 -8.82
C VAL A 699 1.05 -22.55 -10.25
#